data_2f1b05c00f87f42ae3dfa81e1834680e
#
_entry.id   2f1b05c00f87f42ae3dfa81e1834680e
#
_cell.length_a   1.000
_cell.length_b   1.000
_cell.length_c   1.000
_cell.angle_alpha   90.00
_cell.angle_beta   90.00
_cell.angle_gamma   90.00
#
_symmetry.space_group_name_H-M   'P 1'
#
loop_
_entity.id
_entity.type
_entity.pdbx_description
1 polymer ?
#
loop_
_entity_poly.entity_id
_entity_poly.type
_entity_poly.pdbx_seq_one_letter_code
_entity_poly.pdbx_strand_id
1 'polypeptide(L)'
;MHVLPALLLPPTLPGLRKRLLAAAVASIVASTPAGSAWAACSEAPQAAQLFVRGTMNNWGVADAYKLAWQCDAYYLNVDLNGKYEFKIGDAAWSEQTTFGTFHQQFAGAQTIKVTFAHGKPQIAVGPRSYVDPDTAVPTDPVALSLAHDSRSLADKAPFGAVKAGSEVTLNLAALPGITKATLVIARRTLEGNQEVLSYAPVARVAMQRQPGKNRWSATYRYADIGVYGYHFEVEIKGRKYLYQNNRQPLYWTREQGVNGTGTAQAVVKGQTIRPFRQTVYAPDFQVPAWASDAVYYYIFPERFRNGDRANDPKPGVTRYHDQGIELHANWLDKPYRPRSGDGSDNLDNNDFFGGDLQGVIDKLDYIRDLGANTIYMTPVFQAASNHKYDTADFRNIDPHFGSNADFTRLTVEAKKRGIRVIADASFNHSGSDSVYFDRYANYRAQGAFRGEHVDPASPYADWYVFDTKQTDPNRQYKGWGGTVDLPELNKNSPSYRQFAYGAPDSITRLWLQRGASGWRMDVAPWVPDDFWREWRKVVKAERSDALTVAETWFDSSKFLLGDTFDSTMNYIFRNAVLDYASGVKAGTAYASIEMMREAYPPQAFYALMNLLSTHDQARSLHVLGDHGNDPAAAALARQRLRLAMFFQMIFPGSPAVYYGDEVGVNGGDDPLNRATYPWADLGGKPDLALLADVKALIAMRAAHPVLRHGSIDAPLLLDDHVVVLARRDGGTWAITATNNAATATTVTVTLPAGAPAGPYVNPLDGSTATAQDGRLTLHIPALFGAVVIGGAK
;
A
#
# COMPACT_ATOMS: atom_id res chain seq x y z
N MET A 1 5.50 -18.94 -0.27
CA MET A 1 6.43 -17.94 -0.82
C MET A 1 6.14 -17.85 -2.32
N HIS A 2 4.98 -17.34 -2.68
CA HIS A 2 4.75 -16.97 -4.07
C HIS A 2 5.10 -15.52 -4.23
N VAL A 3 6.15 -15.34 -4.97
CA VAL A 3 6.57 -14.10 -5.56
C VAL A 3 5.39 -13.60 -6.39
N LEU A 4 4.96 -12.37 -6.16
CA LEU A 4 4.34 -11.60 -7.23
C LEU A 4 5.14 -11.90 -8.49
N PRO A 5 4.54 -12.25 -9.62
CA PRO A 5 5.29 -12.43 -10.84
C PRO A 5 6.16 -11.21 -11.02
N ALA A 6 7.44 -11.43 -11.21
CA ALA A 6 8.38 -10.36 -11.48
C ALA A 6 7.78 -9.54 -12.61
N LEU A 7 7.48 -8.27 -12.35
CA LEU A 7 7.03 -7.32 -13.36
C LEU A 7 8.12 -7.23 -14.42
N LEU A 8 7.99 -8.05 -15.47
CA LEU A 8 8.78 -7.93 -16.68
C LEU A 8 8.24 -6.70 -17.43
N LEU A 9 8.98 -5.61 -17.35
CA LEU A 9 8.73 -4.44 -18.18
C LEU A 9 9.14 -4.76 -19.62
N PRO A 10 8.38 -4.29 -20.62
CA PRO A 10 8.67 -4.55 -22.03
C PRO A 10 9.87 -3.75 -22.53
N PRO A 11 10.55 -4.21 -23.58
CA PRO A 11 11.66 -3.48 -24.19
C PRO A 11 11.18 -2.22 -24.93
N THR A 12 11.89 -1.13 -24.72
CA THR A 12 11.69 0.13 -25.44
C THR A 12 12.12 -0.01 -26.89
N LEU A 13 11.32 0.54 -27.79
CA LEU A 13 11.60 0.67 -29.22
C LEU A 13 12.81 1.56 -29.50
N PRO A 14 13.61 1.29 -30.54
CA PRO A 14 14.76 2.09 -30.93
C PRO A 14 14.41 3.17 -31.94
N GLY A 15 15.08 4.30 -31.80
CA GLY A 15 15.45 5.09 -32.94
C GLY A 15 14.80 6.43 -33.16
N LEU A 16 15.53 7.48 -32.83
CA LEU A 16 15.64 8.65 -33.71
C LEU A 16 17.02 9.29 -33.58
N ARG A 17 17.79 9.12 -34.65
CA ARG A 17 19.04 9.87 -34.88
C ARG A 17 18.71 11.34 -35.09
N LYS A 18 19.42 12.25 -34.41
CA LYS A 18 19.71 13.58 -34.93
C LYS A 18 21.17 13.89 -34.78
N ARG A 19 21.69 14.42 -35.92
CA ARG A 19 23.09 14.72 -36.21
C ARG A 19 23.55 15.97 -35.49
N LEU A 20 24.82 15.89 -35.06
CA LEU A 20 25.91 16.89 -35.00
C LEU A 20 25.62 18.34 -35.43
N LEU A 21 25.98 19.24 -34.55
CA LEU A 21 26.77 20.44 -34.97
C LEU A 21 27.83 20.75 -33.90
N ALA A 22 29.09 20.69 -34.34
CA ALA A 22 30.25 21.12 -33.58
C ALA A 22 30.43 22.62 -33.78
N ALA A 23 30.76 23.35 -32.71
CA ALA A 23 31.43 24.64 -32.85
C ALA A 23 32.50 24.78 -31.75
N ALA A 24 33.71 24.88 -32.21
CA ALA A 24 34.90 25.18 -31.42
C ALA A 24 34.91 26.63 -30.97
N VAL A 25 35.33 26.90 -29.74
CA VAL A 25 35.91 28.18 -29.32
C VAL A 25 37.10 27.91 -28.43
N ALA A 26 38.16 28.60 -28.78
CA ALA A 26 39.52 28.44 -28.28
C ALA A 26 39.76 29.08 -26.92
N SER A 27 40.72 28.50 -26.26
CA SER A 27 41.64 28.85 -25.19
C SER A 27 41.78 30.32 -24.75
N ILE A 28 41.69 30.53 -23.43
CA ILE A 28 42.54 31.49 -22.71
C ILE A 28 43.09 30.78 -21.48
N VAL A 29 44.42 30.68 -21.44
CA VAL A 29 45.19 30.15 -20.31
C VAL A 29 45.37 31.29 -19.31
N ALA A 30 44.95 31.08 -18.08
CA ALA A 30 45.38 31.85 -16.93
C ALA A 30 45.87 30.89 -15.86
N SER A 31 47.15 30.90 -15.63
CA SER A 31 47.90 30.17 -14.60
C SER A 31 47.58 30.66 -13.21
N THR A 32 47.12 29.75 -12.35
CA THR A 32 47.09 29.88 -10.89
C THR A 32 47.62 28.63 -10.23
N PRO A 33 48.19 28.68 -9.01
CA PRO A 33 49.18 27.71 -8.53
C PRO A 33 48.56 26.40 -8.00
N ALA A 34 49.40 25.38 -8.02
CA ALA A 34 49.14 24.00 -7.66
C ALA A 34 48.47 23.81 -6.28
N GLY A 35 47.16 23.63 -6.28
CA GLY A 35 46.45 22.88 -5.25
C GLY A 35 46.26 21.47 -5.72
N SER A 36 46.50 20.51 -4.86
CA SER A 36 46.43 19.08 -5.11
C SER A 36 45.28 18.69 -6.07
N ALA A 37 45.64 18.24 -7.26
CA ALA A 37 44.68 17.70 -8.24
C ALA A 37 44.08 16.44 -7.69
N TRP A 38 42.83 16.48 -7.33
CA TRP A 38 42.01 15.30 -7.22
C TRP A 38 41.90 14.73 -8.63
N ALA A 39 42.45 13.51 -8.81
CA ALA A 39 42.27 12.79 -10.06
C ALA A 39 40.80 12.80 -10.44
N ALA A 40 40.47 13.22 -11.65
CA ALA A 40 39.09 13.22 -12.12
C ALA A 40 38.56 11.78 -12.04
N CYS A 41 37.50 11.62 -11.29
CA CYS A 41 36.84 10.31 -11.16
C CYS A 41 36.41 9.81 -12.55
N SER A 42 36.74 8.59 -12.91
CA SER A 42 36.24 7.96 -14.13
C SER A 42 34.72 7.92 -14.12
N GLU A 43 34.09 8.06 -15.29
CA GLU A 43 32.65 7.86 -15.40
C GLU A 43 32.28 6.42 -15.04
N ALA A 44 31.07 6.23 -14.49
CA ALA A 44 30.57 4.93 -14.17
C ALA A 44 30.46 4.07 -15.45
N PRO A 45 30.89 2.78 -15.44
CA PRO A 45 30.79 1.89 -16.59
C PRO A 45 29.37 1.71 -17.12
N GLN A 46 28.37 1.91 -16.26
CA GLN A 46 26.95 1.87 -16.58
C GLN A 46 26.31 3.23 -16.32
N ALA A 47 25.64 3.78 -17.33
CA ALA A 47 24.91 5.05 -17.21
C ALA A 47 23.65 4.92 -16.31
N ALA A 48 23.08 3.72 -16.23
CA ALA A 48 21.94 3.44 -15.39
C ALA A 48 22.34 3.23 -13.92
N GLN A 49 21.48 3.62 -12.99
CA GLN A 49 21.65 3.32 -11.57
C GLN A 49 21.49 1.80 -11.35
N LEU A 50 22.50 1.17 -10.79
CA LEU A 50 22.49 -0.26 -10.48
C LEU A 50 22.09 -0.54 -9.03
N PHE A 51 21.48 -1.71 -8.83
CA PHE A 51 21.05 -2.23 -7.53
C PHE A 51 21.47 -3.71 -7.38
N VAL A 52 21.64 -4.16 -6.13
CA VAL A 52 21.64 -5.58 -5.78
C VAL A 52 20.17 -5.98 -5.60
N ARG A 53 19.70 -6.89 -6.44
CA ARG A 53 18.31 -7.36 -6.44
C ARG A 53 18.28 -8.88 -6.26
N GLY A 54 17.65 -9.36 -5.19
CA GLY A 54 17.71 -10.79 -4.86
C GLY A 54 16.75 -11.19 -3.75
N THR A 55 16.94 -12.38 -3.23
CA THR A 55 16.10 -12.96 -2.18
C THR A 55 16.09 -12.13 -0.87
N MET A 56 17.12 -11.30 -0.63
CA MET A 56 17.19 -10.41 0.52
C MET A 56 16.23 -9.22 0.45
N ASN A 57 15.74 -8.88 -0.73
CA ASN A 57 14.84 -7.74 -0.95
C ASN A 57 13.70 -8.08 -1.91
N ASN A 58 13.34 -9.36 -1.99
CA ASN A 58 12.30 -9.89 -2.87
C ASN A 58 12.46 -9.42 -4.33
N TRP A 59 13.71 -9.38 -4.80
CA TRP A 59 14.09 -8.95 -6.15
C TRP A 59 13.70 -7.51 -6.49
N GLY A 60 13.29 -6.73 -5.48
CA GLY A 60 12.82 -5.36 -5.62
C GLY A 60 13.94 -4.34 -5.75
N VAL A 61 13.54 -3.09 -6.07
CA VAL A 61 14.39 -1.91 -6.03
C VAL A 61 14.23 -1.24 -4.68
N ALA A 62 15.28 -1.21 -3.88
CA ALA A 62 15.29 -0.46 -2.64
C ALA A 62 16.59 0.33 -2.55
N ASP A 63 16.54 1.55 -2.05
CA ASP A 63 17.71 2.42 -1.90
C ASP A 63 18.77 1.82 -0.99
N ALA A 64 18.37 1.01 0.00
CA ALA A 64 19.29 0.24 0.84
C ALA A 64 20.15 -0.77 0.07
N TYR A 65 19.80 -1.06 -1.18
CA TYR A 65 20.51 -1.98 -2.07
C TYR A 65 21.04 -1.29 -3.33
N LYS A 66 21.08 0.02 -3.33
CA LYS A 66 21.63 0.85 -4.40
C LYS A 66 23.16 0.78 -4.41
N LEU A 67 23.72 0.50 -5.55
CA LEU A 67 25.17 0.49 -5.75
C LEU A 67 25.70 1.90 -6.03
N ALA A 68 26.70 2.34 -5.27
CA ALA A 68 27.35 3.63 -5.41
C ALA A 68 28.67 3.52 -6.16
N TRP A 69 28.84 4.25 -7.26
CA TRP A 69 30.09 4.30 -8.02
C TRP A 69 31.12 5.19 -7.32
N GLN A 70 32.33 4.66 -7.09
CA GLN A 70 33.45 5.35 -6.42
C GLN A 70 34.71 5.35 -7.25
N CYS A 71 34.61 5.70 -8.53
CA CYS A 71 35.72 5.85 -9.48
C CYS A 71 36.48 4.56 -9.87
N ASP A 72 36.45 3.53 -9.05
CA ASP A 72 37.14 2.26 -9.30
C ASP A 72 36.18 1.05 -9.31
N ALA A 73 35.09 1.17 -8.55
CA ALA A 73 34.09 0.11 -8.40
C ALA A 73 32.76 0.67 -7.90
N TYR A 74 31.73 -0.13 -8.00
CA TYR A 74 30.48 0.10 -7.27
C TYR A 74 30.57 -0.54 -5.89
N TYR A 75 30.03 0.14 -4.88
CA TYR A 75 30.04 -0.30 -3.50
C TYR A 75 28.65 -0.28 -2.90
N LEU A 76 28.41 -1.23 -2.00
CA LEU A 76 27.20 -1.29 -1.19
C LEU A 76 27.54 -1.91 0.17
N ASN A 77 27.19 -1.21 1.25
CA ASN A 77 27.22 -1.80 2.59
C ASN A 77 25.91 -2.53 2.87
N VAL A 78 25.99 -3.73 3.38
CA VAL A 78 24.87 -4.58 3.79
C VAL A 78 25.08 -5.08 5.21
N ASP A 79 23.98 -5.39 5.89
CA ASP A 79 23.98 -6.12 7.16
C ASP A 79 23.03 -7.31 7.00
N LEU A 80 23.59 -8.44 6.54
CA LEU A 80 22.85 -9.62 6.16
C LEU A 80 23.46 -10.86 6.83
N ASN A 81 22.63 -11.82 7.22
CA ASN A 81 23.06 -13.12 7.73
C ASN A 81 22.37 -14.24 6.96
N GLY A 82 23.14 -15.15 6.38
CA GLY A 82 22.63 -16.28 5.63
C GLY A 82 23.07 -16.33 4.17
N LYS A 83 22.50 -17.28 3.43
CA LYS A 83 22.75 -17.44 1.99
C LYS A 83 21.69 -16.72 1.19
N TYR A 84 22.12 -15.93 0.22
CA TYR A 84 21.23 -15.19 -0.65
C TYR A 84 21.61 -15.39 -2.12
N GLU A 85 20.58 -15.42 -2.96
CA GLU A 85 20.71 -15.36 -4.41
C GLU A 85 20.34 -13.97 -4.88
N PHE A 86 21.13 -13.37 -5.79
CA PHE A 86 20.86 -12.04 -6.30
C PHE A 86 21.48 -11.79 -7.69
N LYS A 87 21.01 -10.73 -8.33
CA LYS A 87 21.55 -10.17 -9.56
C LYS A 87 21.95 -8.71 -9.34
N ILE A 88 22.81 -8.20 -10.20
CA ILE A 88 23.03 -6.77 -10.35
C ILE A 88 22.14 -6.29 -11.49
N GLY A 89 21.31 -5.30 -11.27
CA GLY A 89 20.40 -4.79 -12.30
C GLY A 89 19.95 -3.37 -12.05
N ASP A 90 19.49 -2.70 -13.10
CA ASP A 90 18.79 -1.42 -12.96
C ASP A 90 17.36 -1.61 -12.44
N ALA A 91 16.64 -0.51 -12.24
CA ALA A 91 15.28 -0.56 -11.76
C ALA A 91 14.32 -1.27 -12.74
N ALA A 92 14.60 -1.17 -14.03
CA ALA A 92 13.73 -1.68 -15.11
C ALA A 92 14.02 -3.13 -15.52
N TRP A 93 15.06 -3.78 -14.95
CA TRP A 93 15.55 -5.07 -15.42
C TRP A 93 15.98 -5.05 -16.90
N SER A 94 16.58 -3.94 -17.35
CA SER A 94 17.04 -3.82 -18.73
C SER A 94 18.05 -4.90 -19.06
N GLU A 95 17.93 -5.51 -20.23
CA GLU A 95 18.83 -6.61 -20.66
C GLU A 95 20.30 -6.20 -20.62
N GLN A 96 20.59 -4.95 -21.00
CA GLN A 96 21.95 -4.39 -21.04
C GLN A 96 22.56 -4.13 -19.66
N THR A 97 21.75 -4.04 -18.62
CA THR A 97 22.17 -3.71 -17.26
C THR A 97 21.81 -4.77 -16.23
N THR A 98 21.26 -5.91 -16.67
CA THR A 98 20.96 -7.05 -15.80
C THR A 98 22.06 -8.10 -15.92
N PHE A 99 22.78 -8.33 -14.82
CA PHE A 99 23.97 -9.15 -14.81
C PHE A 99 23.85 -10.32 -13.85
N GLY A 100 24.19 -11.51 -14.35
CA GLY A 100 24.49 -12.72 -13.62
C GLY A 100 23.41 -13.21 -12.64
N THR A 101 23.66 -14.37 -12.06
CA THR A 101 23.02 -14.82 -10.84
C THR A 101 24.13 -15.17 -9.87
N PHE A 102 24.13 -14.55 -8.71
CA PHE A 102 25.18 -14.70 -7.70
C PHE A 102 24.58 -15.38 -6.47
N HIS A 103 25.33 -16.32 -5.90
CA HIS A 103 25.00 -17.01 -4.65
C HIS A 103 26.06 -16.65 -3.62
N GLN A 104 25.69 -15.96 -2.55
CA GLN A 104 26.63 -15.45 -1.57
C GLN A 104 26.18 -15.75 -0.15
N GLN A 105 27.15 -16.17 0.69
CA GLN A 105 26.97 -16.25 2.12
C GLN A 105 27.35 -14.90 2.75
N PHE A 106 26.48 -14.34 3.56
CA PHE A 106 26.73 -13.13 4.34
C PHE A 106 26.80 -13.45 5.84
N ALA A 107 27.60 -12.65 6.57
CA ALA A 107 27.81 -12.79 8.01
C ALA A 107 27.89 -11.39 8.65
N GLY A 108 26.73 -10.74 8.82
CA GLY A 108 26.61 -9.41 9.43
C GLY A 108 27.00 -8.27 8.50
N ALA A 109 27.57 -7.22 9.11
CA ALA A 109 27.94 -5.98 8.41
C ALA A 109 29.12 -6.18 7.46
N GLN A 110 28.85 -6.14 6.14
CA GLN A 110 29.84 -6.37 5.09
C GLN A 110 29.67 -5.35 3.97
N THR A 111 30.69 -5.25 3.11
CA THR A 111 30.67 -4.46 1.88
C THR A 111 30.67 -5.37 0.66
N ILE A 112 29.73 -5.16 -0.24
CA ILE A 112 29.74 -5.71 -1.60
C ILE A 112 30.49 -4.74 -2.49
N LYS A 113 31.57 -5.17 -3.13
CA LYS A 113 32.31 -4.44 -4.15
C LYS A 113 32.03 -5.10 -5.50
N VAL A 114 31.60 -4.29 -6.49
CA VAL A 114 31.35 -4.74 -7.87
C VAL A 114 32.27 -4.01 -8.82
N THR A 115 33.13 -4.76 -9.50
CA THR A 115 33.98 -4.27 -10.60
C THR A 115 33.49 -4.85 -11.92
N PHE A 116 33.78 -4.19 -13.03
CA PHE A 116 33.44 -4.69 -14.36
C PHE A 116 34.73 -5.04 -15.13
N ALA A 117 34.86 -6.30 -15.51
CA ALA A 117 35.95 -6.77 -16.38
C ALA A 117 35.32 -7.30 -17.68
N HIS A 118 35.70 -6.73 -18.83
CA HIS A 118 35.16 -7.07 -20.14
C HIS A 118 33.61 -7.04 -20.19
N GLY A 119 33.02 -6.03 -19.55
CA GLY A 119 31.54 -5.86 -19.49
C GLY A 119 30.80 -6.82 -18.54
N LYS A 120 31.52 -7.69 -17.82
CA LYS A 120 30.91 -8.60 -16.83
C LYS A 120 31.23 -8.14 -15.40
N PRO A 121 30.27 -8.14 -14.48
CA PRO A 121 30.51 -7.81 -13.09
C PRO A 121 31.28 -8.91 -12.38
N GLN A 122 32.23 -8.50 -11.55
CA GLN A 122 32.93 -9.33 -10.58
C GLN A 122 32.56 -8.81 -9.19
N ILE A 123 32.15 -9.71 -8.32
CA ILE A 123 31.68 -9.39 -6.98
C ILE A 123 32.70 -9.88 -5.95
N ALA A 124 33.04 -9.00 -5.03
CA ALA A 124 33.78 -9.32 -3.82
C ALA A 124 32.96 -8.90 -2.60
N VAL A 125 32.84 -9.78 -1.61
CA VAL A 125 32.19 -9.47 -0.33
C VAL A 125 33.21 -9.63 0.77
N GLY A 126 33.34 -8.61 1.59
CA GLY A 126 34.34 -8.57 2.66
C GLY A 126 33.85 -7.75 3.86
N PRO A 127 34.72 -7.59 4.88
CA PRO A 127 34.44 -6.72 6.02
C PRO A 127 34.03 -5.31 5.55
N ARG A 128 33.19 -4.65 6.33
CA ARG A 128 32.72 -3.30 6.00
C ARG A 128 33.90 -2.35 5.80
N SER A 129 34.13 -1.96 4.56
CA SER A 129 35.29 -1.12 4.16
C SER A 129 34.89 0.15 3.41
N TYR A 130 33.64 0.23 2.95
CA TYR A 130 33.13 1.37 2.22
C TYR A 130 32.44 2.36 3.16
N VAL A 131 32.84 3.60 3.11
CA VAL A 131 32.13 4.71 3.77
C VAL A 131 31.30 5.40 2.71
N ASP A 132 29.99 5.13 2.72
CA ASP A 132 29.05 5.80 1.83
C ASP A 132 29.08 7.31 2.14
N PRO A 133 29.42 8.19 1.16
CA PRO A 133 29.37 9.63 1.36
C PRO A 133 28.02 10.14 1.84
N ASP A 134 26.92 9.45 1.45
CA ASP A 134 25.57 9.77 1.88
C ASP A 134 25.31 9.42 3.36
N THR A 135 26.14 8.59 3.96
CA THR A 135 26.03 8.20 5.38
C THR A 135 27.16 8.77 6.25
N ALA A 136 28.11 9.50 5.66
CA ALA A 136 29.23 10.09 6.40
C ALA A 136 28.74 11.11 7.43
N VAL A 137 28.99 10.82 8.71
CA VAL A 137 28.63 11.72 9.81
C VAL A 137 29.63 12.89 9.83
N PRO A 138 29.18 14.16 9.85
CA PRO A 138 30.07 15.28 9.96
C PRO A 138 30.80 15.29 11.30
N THR A 139 32.01 15.88 11.34
CA THR A 139 32.78 16.04 12.57
C THR A 139 32.62 17.42 13.20
N ASP A 140 32.03 18.38 12.51
CA ASP A 140 31.81 19.72 13.05
C ASP A 140 30.68 19.68 14.11
N PRO A 141 30.92 20.18 15.33
CA PRO A 141 29.93 20.15 16.42
C PRO A 141 28.65 20.90 16.10
N VAL A 142 28.70 21.97 15.30
CA VAL A 142 27.51 22.71 14.88
C VAL A 142 26.69 21.89 13.88
N ALA A 143 27.35 21.21 12.94
CA ALA A 143 26.66 20.31 12.01
C ALA A 143 26.02 19.12 12.73
N LEU A 144 26.71 18.53 13.72
CA LEU A 144 26.16 17.45 14.56
C LEU A 144 24.96 17.90 15.42
N SER A 145 24.87 19.19 15.74
CA SER A 145 23.76 19.76 16.53
C SER A 145 22.51 20.07 15.72
N LEU A 146 22.56 19.94 14.40
CA LEU A 146 21.38 20.18 13.56
C LEU A 146 20.27 19.19 13.95
N ALA A 147 19.08 19.72 14.24
CA ALA A 147 17.94 18.92 14.62
C ALA A 147 16.63 19.50 14.07
N HIS A 148 15.81 18.62 13.56
CA HIS A 148 14.45 18.90 13.13
C HIS A 148 13.65 17.61 13.28
N ASP A 149 12.44 17.72 13.79
CA ASP A 149 11.47 16.63 13.86
C ASP A 149 10.17 17.06 13.17
N SER A 150 9.87 16.48 12.00
CA SER A 150 8.67 16.80 11.23
C SER A 150 7.36 16.44 11.94
N ARG A 151 7.46 15.70 13.05
CA ARG A 151 6.32 15.29 13.89
C ARG A 151 6.15 16.19 15.12
N SER A 152 7.11 17.05 15.39
CA SER A 152 7.04 18.02 16.47
C SER A 152 6.43 19.34 15.99
N LEU A 153 5.36 19.82 16.62
CA LEU A 153 4.78 21.13 16.34
C LEU A 153 5.78 22.28 16.60
N ALA A 154 6.81 22.07 17.41
CA ALA A 154 7.88 23.03 17.60
C ALA A 154 8.73 23.17 16.34
N ASP A 155 8.85 22.14 15.51
CA ASP A 155 9.71 22.13 14.33
C ASP A 155 8.94 22.23 13.01
N LYS A 156 7.70 21.74 12.97
CA LYS A 156 6.82 21.81 11.80
C LYS A 156 5.38 22.11 12.24
N ALA A 157 4.88 23.28 11.89
CA ALA A 157 3.53 23.69 12.21
C ALA A 157 2.81 24.26 10.97
N PRO A 158 1.60 23.79 10.66
CA PRO A 158 0.86 22.69 11.33
C PRO A 158 1.44 21.32 11.08
N PHE A 159 1.04 20.35 11.92
CA PHE A 159 1.41 18.94 11.75
C PHE A 159 0.73 18.31 10.53
N GLY A 160 1.42 17.36 9.89
CA GLY A 160 0.84 16.44 8.93
C GLY A 160 0.56 17.06 7.55
N ALA A 161 -0.42 16.48 6.85
CA ALA A 161 -0.91 16.97 5.58
C ALA A 161 -1.70 18.27 5.75
N VAL A 162 -1.57 19.22 4.81
CA VAL A 162 -2.21 20.53 4.87
C VAL A 162 -3.05 20.79 3.62
N LYS A 163 -4.01 21.70 3.71
CA LYS A 163 -4.79 22.17 2.56
C LYS A 163 -3.93 23.02 1.64
N ALA A 164 -4.19 22.97 0.34
CA ALA A 164 -3.60 23.91 -0.61
C ALA A 164 -3.96 25.35 -0.20
N GLY A 165 -2.97 26.24 -0.31
CA GLY A 165 -3.04 27.60 0.20
C GLY A 165 -2.54 27.79 1.63
N SER A 166 -2.26 26.71 2.37
CA SER A 166 -1.76 26.78 3.74
C SER A 166 -0.30 27.22 3.80
N GLU A 167 0.02 27.92 4.86
CA GLU A 167 1.41 28.22 5.27
C GLU A 167 1.91 27.18 6.26
N VAL A 168 3.12 26.71 6.07
CA VAL A 168 3.81 25.79 6.98
C VAL A 168 5.09 26.44 7.46
N THR A 169 5.25 26.56 8.76
CA THR A 169 6.48 27.03 9.40
C THR A 169 7.37 25.85 9.73
N LEU A 170 8.60 25.90 9.25
CA LEU A 170 9.61 24.86 9.42
C LEU A 170 10.82 25.43 10.17
N ASN A 171 11.18 24.77 11.25
CA ASN A 171 12.26 25.18 12.13
C ASN A 171 13.41 24.19 12.11
N LEU A 172 14.62 24.68 12.20
CA LEU A 172 15.85 23.90 12.35
C LEU A 172 16.59 24.39 13.60
N ALA A 173 16.77 23.51 14.59
CA ALA A 173 17.58 23.79 15.76
C ALA A 173 19.06 23.56 15.44
N ALA A 174 19.95 24.37 16.01
CA ALA A 174 21.40 24.25 15.87
C ALA A 174 22.15 25.06 16.93
N LEU A 175 23.33 24.63 17.32
CA LEU A 175 24.26 25.45 18.06
C LEU A 175 24.66 26.72 17.26
N PRO A 176 25.12 27.79 17.93
CA PRO A 176 25.66 28.97 17.22
C PRO A 176 26.82 28.60 16.28
N GLY A 177 26.87 29.20 15.08
CA GLY A 177 27.94 28.96 14.09
C GLY A 177 27.44 28.78 12.66
N ILE A 178 26.12 28.70 12.44
CA ILE A 178 25.52 28.71 11.10
C ILE A 178 25.62 30.17 10.57
N THR A 179 26.20 30.35 9.39
CA THR A 179 26.29 31.63 8.68
C THR A 179 25.11 31.83 7.71
N LYS A 180 24.58 30.77 7.14
CA LYS A 180 23.43 30.78 6.23
C LYS A 180 22.62 29.49 6.38
N ALA A 181 21.30 29.62 6.42
CA ALA A 181 20.38 28.50 6.37
C ALA A 181 19.32 28.71 5.29
N THR A 182 19.01 27.67 4.53
CA THR A 182 18.06 27.69 3.42
C THR A 182 17.16 26.48 3.54
N LEU A 183 15.86 26.70 3.53
CA LEU A 183 14.86 25.66 3.35
C LEU A 183 14.67 25.45 1.85
N VAL A 184 14.86 24.22 1.38
CA VAL A 184 14.61 23.83 -0.02
C VAL A 184 13.32 23.02 -0.09
N ILE A 185 12.41 23.47 -0.94
CA ILE A 185 11.13 22.79 -1.21
C ILE A 185 11.23 22.18 -2.61
N ALA A 186 10.84 20.92 -2.73
CA ALA A 186 10.75 20.21 -3.99
C ALA A 186 9.38 19.55 -4.14
N ARG A 187 8.90 19.40 -5.37
CA ARG A 187 7.65 18.71 -5.68
C ARG A 187 7.96 17.32 -6.21
N ARG A 188 7.29 16.32 -5.72
CA ARG A 188 7.35 14.95 -6.26
C ARG A 188 6.65 14.93 -7.62
N THR A 189 7.31 14.38 -8.64
CA THR A 189 6.87 14.45 -10.05
C THR A 189 6.32 13.11 -10.55
N LEU A 190 5.94 12.21 -9.65
CA LEU A 190 5.57 10.86 -10.04
C LEU A 190 4.14 10.72 -10.53
N GLU A 191 4.04 9.94 -11.59
CA GLU A 191 2.81 9.32 -12.06
C GLU A 191 2.95 7.78 -12.04
N GLY A 192 1.82 7.06 -12.08
CA GLY A 192 1.79 5.60 -12.14
C GLY A 192 2.13 4.94 -10.80
N ASN A 193 2.83 3.82 -10.87
CA ASN A 193 3.04 2.89 -9.75
C ASN A 193 4.03 3.36 -8.67
N GLN A 194 4.63 4.55 -8.82
CA GLN A 194 5.60 5.13 -7.89
C GLN A 194 6.87 4.28 -7.67
N GLU A 195 7.28 3.49 -8.64
CA GLU A 195 8.51 2.70 -8.50
C GLU A 195 9.77 3.56 -8.46
N VAL A 196 9.76 4.66 -9.19
CA VAL A 196 10.86 5.63 -9.20
C VAL A 196 10.36 6.99 -8.73
N LEU A 197 10.82 7.43 -7.56
CA LEU A 197 10.46 8.73 -6.99
C LEU A 197 11.47 9.79 -7.41
N SER A 198 10.98 10.89 -8.00
CA SER A 198 11.80 12.06 -8.29
C SER A 198 11.20 13.34 -7.71
N TYR A 199 12.06 14.26 -7.34
CA TYR A 199 11.71 15.53 -6.74
C TYR A 199 12.36 16.68 -7.52
N ALA A 200 11.52 17.58 -8.05
CA ALA A 200 11.95 18.79 -8.73
C ALA A 200 11.93 19.98 -7.74
N PRO A 201 13.04 20.70 -7.51
CA PRO A 201 13.03 21.89 -6.66
C PRO A 201 12.06 22.95 -7.18
N VAL A 202 11.21 23.48 -6.29
CA VAL A 202 10.22 24.54 -6.62
C VAL A 202 10.46 25.84 -5.87
N ALA A 203 11.13 25.78 -4.71
CA ALA A 203 11.47 26.97 -3.95
C ALA A 203 12.73 26.79 -3.09
N ARG A 204 13.39 27.92 -2.85
CA ARG A 204 14.52 28.06 -1.92
C ARG A 204 14.25 29.26 -1.03
N VAL A 205 13.95 29.03 0.25
CA VAL A 205 13.55 30.06 1.20
C VAL A 205 14.67 30.31 2.19
N ALA A 206 15.16 31.57 2.26
CA ALA A 206 16.15 31.94 3.26
C ALA A 206 15.53 31.84 4.66
N MET A 207 16.15 31.08 5.56
CA MET A 207 15.72 30.97 6.94
C MET A 207 16.24 32.13 7.77
N GLN A 208 15.47 32.56 8.76
CA GLN A 208 15.81 33.62 9.70
C GLN A 208 16.15 33.00 11.06
N ARG A 209 17.24 33.45 11.66
CA ARG A 209 17.60 33.08 13.02
C ARG A 209 16.61 33.71 14.00
N GLN A 210 16.02 32.93 14.87
CA GLN A 210 15.14 33.44 15.93
C GLN A 210 15.95 34.16 17.01
N PRO A 211 15.63 35.41 17.33
CA PRO A 211 16.35 36.16 18.37
C PRO A 211 16.36 35.42 19.72
N GLY A 212 17.53 35.32 20.33
CA GLY A 212 17.71 34.67 21.63
C GLY A 212 17.55 33.14 21.63
N LYS A 213 17.35 32.53 20.47
CA LYS A 213 17.16 31.05 20.37
C LYS A 213 18.22 30.44 19.44
N ASN A 214 18.59 29.21 19.74
CA ASN A 214 19.40 28.36 18.86
C ASN A 214 18.54 27.69 17.80
N ARG A 215 17.80 28.50 17.02
CA ARG A 215 16.80 28.01 16.08
C ARG A 215 16.70 28.93 14.87
N TRP A 216 16.57 28.33 13.68
CA TRP A 216 16.30 28.97 12.42
C TRP A 216 14.90 28.64 11.96
N SER A 217 14.19 29.58 11.34
CA SER A 217 12.79 29.46 10.94
C SER A 217 12.57 29.96 9.52
N ALA A 218 11.72 29.27 8.79
CA ALA A 218 11.16 29.74 7.53
C ALA A 218 9.72 29.29 7.41
N THR A 219 8.89 30.10 6.73
CA THR A 219 7.51 29.79 6.40
C THR A 219 7.38 29.68 4.89
N TYR A 220 6.68 28.65 4.42
CA TYR A 220 6.38 28.47 3.00
C TYR A 220 4.90 28.23 2.79
N ARG A 221 4.32 28.92 1.78
CA ARG A 221 2.93 28.76 1.38
C ARG A 221 2.84 27.74 0.24
N TYR A 222 2.19 26.63 0.49
CA TYR A 222 1.93 25.59 -0.50
C TYR A 222 0.67 25.89 -1.28
N ALA A 223 0.81 26.44 -2.50
CA ALA A 223 -0.32 26.89 -3.31
C ALA A 223 -1.12 25.72 -3.94
N ASP A 224 -0.44 24.71 -4.45
CA ASP A 224 -1.02 23.65 -5.25
C ASP A 224 -1.07 22.32 -4.51
N ILE A 225 -2.06 21.48 -4.83
CA ILE A 225 -2.14 20.10 -4.36
C ILE A 225 -0.95 19.29 -4.88
N GLY A 226 -0.46 18.38 -4.08
CA GLY A 226 0.65 17.50 -4.45
C GLY A 226 1.36 16.89 -3.25
N VAL A 227 2.30 16.01 -3.54
CA VAL A 227 3.27 15.54 -2.55
C VAL A 227 4.56 16.31 -2.74
N TYR A 228 4.99 17.01 -1.70
CA TYR A 228 6.20 17.79 -1.66
C TYR A 228 7.22 17.14 -0.74
N GLY A 229 8.46 17.47 -0.97
CA GLY A 229 9.57 17.21 -0.07
C GLY A 229 10.25 18.48 0.35
N TYR A 230 10.90 18.47 1.50
CA TYR A 230 11.76 19.58 1.94
C TYR A 230 13.00 19.05 2.66
N HIS A 231 14.06 19.85 2.61
CA HIS A 231 15.29 19.64 3.37
C HIS A 231 15.94 20.97 3.70
N PHE A 232 16.94 20.93 4.56
CA PHE A 232 17.66 22.12 4.97
C PHE A 232 19.08 22.08 4.45
N GLU A 233 19.51 23.19 3.87
CA GLU A 233 20.91 23.46 3.53
C GLU A 233 21.47 24.49 4.50
N VAL A 234 22.60 24.21 5.10
CA VAL A 234 23.27 25.16 6.01
C VAL A 234 24.73 25.35 5.62
N GLU A 235 25.24 26.54 5.91
CA GLU A 235 26.64 26.87 5.75
C GLU A 235 27.26 27.11 7.13
N ILE A 236 28.33 26.38 7.42
CA ILE A 236 29.09 26.43 8.67
C ILE A 236 30.58 26.56 8.32
N LYS A 237 31.23 27.64 8.73
CA LYS A 237 32.66 27.91 8.44
C LYS A 237 33.01 27.74 6.97
N GLY A 238 32.14 28.21 6.05
CA GLY A 238 32.32 28.12 4.61
C GLY A 238 32.05 26.71 4.01
N ARG A 239 31.70 25.74 4.79
CA ARG A 239 31.30 24.39 4.33
C ARG A 239 29.78 24.28 4.29
N LYS A 240 29.28 23.57 3.29
CA LYS A 240 27.83 23.29 3.12
C LYS A 240 27.48 21.91 3.70
N TYR A 241 26.37 21.87 4.40
CA TYR A 241 25.78 20.66 4.97
C TYR A 241 24.32 20.59 4.61
N LEU A 242 23.81 19.36 4.48
CA LEU A 242 22.39 19.05 4.37
C LEU A 242 21.91 18.48 5.70
N TYR A 243 20.70 18.85 6.10
CA TYR A 243 19.93 18.09 7.10
C TYR A 243 18.69 17.57 6.39
N GLN A 244 18.53 16.26 6.37
CA GLN A 244 17.53 15.59 5.54
C GLN A 244 17.03 14.29 6.18
N ASN A 245 15.98 13.73 5.61
CA ASN A 245 15.30 12.51 6.06
C ASN A 245 16.10 11.25 5.62
N ASN A 246 17.27 11.04 6.21
CA ASN A 246 18.24 10.03 5.77
C ASN A 246 18.43 8.87 6.75
N ARG A 247 17.49 8.66 7.66
CA ARG A 247 17.46 7.47 8.52
C ARG A 247 16.96 6.26 7.74
N GLN A 248 16.90 5.10 8.40
CA GLN A 248 16.47 3.85 7.79
C GLN A 248 15.14 4.03 7.04
N PRO A 249 15.03 3.56 5.78
CA PRO A 249 13.80 3.68 4.99
C PRO A 249 12.69 2.78 5.55
N LEU A 250 11.45 3.23 5.33
CA LEU A 250 10.27 2.37 5.44
C LEU A 250 10.00 1.73 4.07
N TYR A 251 9.92 0.43 4.03
CA TYR A 251 9.77 -0.34 2.79
C TYR A 251 8.61 0.14 1.90
N TRP A 252 7.48 0.44 2.51
CA TRP A 252 6.25 0.78 1.81
C TRP A 252 6.21 2.18 1.21
N THR A 253 7.13 3.06 1.59
CA THR A 253 7.14 4.44 1.10
C THR A 253 7.85 4.61 -0.22
N ARG A 254 8.68 3.67 -0.61
CA ARG A 254 9.67 3.79 -1.69
C ARG A 254 10.58 5.03 -1.56
N GLU A 255 10.55 5.68 -0.42
CA GLU A 255 11.39 6.81 -0.05
C GLU A 255 12.40 6.38 1.00
N GLN A 256 13.55 7.01 1.00
CA GLN A 256 14.51 6.85 2.08
C GLN A 256 14.10 7.70 3.28
N GLY A 257 14.39 7.18 4.47
CA GLY A 257 14.02 7.82 5.72
C GLY A 257 12.62 7.48 6.20
N VAL A 258 12.43 7.64 7.48
CA VAL A 258 11.20 7.27 8.20
C VAL A 258 10.33 8.49 8.53
N ASN A 259 10.66 9.66 7.98
CA ASN A 259 10.13 10.96 8.42
C ASN A 259 10.41 11.22 9.92
N GLY A 260 10.01 12.38 10.43
CA GLY A 260 10.35 12.79 11.77
C GLY A 260 11.75 13.39 11.80
N THR A 261 12.75 12.60 12.10
CA THR A 261 14.13 13.11 12.29
C THR A 261 15.09 12.65 11.20
N GLY A 262 16.18 13.38 11.03
CA GLY A 262 17.27 13.06 10.12
C GLY A 262 18.65 13.24 10.74
N THR A 263 19.66 13.33 9.90
CA THR A 263 21.03 13.66 10.30
C THR A 263 21.65 14.64 9.34
N ALA A 264 22.63 15.39 9.83
CA ALA A 264 23.45 16.26 9.00
C ALA A 264 24.46 15.46 8.18
N GLN A 265 24.72 15.91 6.96
CA GLN A 265 25.72 15.35 6.07
C GLN A 265 26.44 16.47 5.33
N ALA A 266 27.73 16.33 5.09
CA ALA A 266 28.43 17.27 4.23
C ALA A 266 27.96 17.15 2.78
N VAL A 267 27.80 18.26 2.09
CA VAL A 267 27.39 18.25 0.67
C VAL A 267 28.51 17.67 -0.18
N VAL A 268 28.19 16.60 -0.93
CA VAL A 268 29.09 16.00 -1.91
C VAL A 268 28.42 15.98 -3.29
N LYS A 269 29.23 16.02 -4.37
CA LYS A 269 28.70 16.00 -5.73
C LYS A 269 27.99 14.66 -5.99
N GLY A 270 26.78 14.70 -6.53
CA GLY A 270 26.00 13.49 -6.84
C GLY A 270 25.26 12.87 -5.65
N GLN A 271 25.29 13.52 -4.50
CA GLN A 271 24.57 13.09 -3.31
C GLN A 271 23.05 13.01 -3.57
N THR A 272 22.44 11.90 -3.17
CA THR A 272 20.98 11.75 -3.22
C THR A 272 20.33 12.66 -2.17
N ILE A 273 19.38 13.46 -2.60
CA ILE A 273 18.54 14.25 -1.69
C ILE A 273 17.38 13.42 -1.19
N ARG A 274 17.25 13.33 0.12
CA ARG A 274 16.22 12.58 0.84
C ARG A 274 15.33 13.54 1.62
N PRO A 275 14.27 14.06 1.00
CA PRO A 275 13.49 15.11 1.64
C PRO A 275 12.59 14.54 2.74
N PHE A 276 12.28 15.36 3.74
CA PHE A 276 11.11 15.19 4.58
C PHE A 276 9.86 15.43 3.74
N ARG A 277 8.74 14.79 4.07
CA ARG A 277 7.51 14.89 3.30
C ARG A 277 6.60 16.02 3.76
N GLN A 278 5.93 16.65 2.82
CA GLN A 278 4.76 17.50 3.03
C GLN A 278 3.69 17.16 2.00
N THR A 279 2.60 16.61 2.44
CA THR A 279 1.41 16.38 1.61
C THR A 279 0.51 17.60 1.64
N VAL A 280 0.04 18.00 0.46
CA VAL A 280 -0.86 19.14 0.26
C VAL A 280 -2.08 18.66 -0.51
N TYR A 281 -3.26 18.78 0.10
CA TYR A 281 -4.51 18.27 -0.47
C TYR A 281 -5.51 19.36 -0.82
N ALA A 282 -6.54 19.02 -1.60
CA ALA A 282 -7.57 19.94 -2.06
C ALA A 282 -8.32 20.57 -0.86
N PRO A 283 -8.53 21.90 -0.84
CA PRO A 283 -9.16 22.58 0.29
C PRO A 283 -10.60 22.12 0.56
N ASP A 284 -11.29 21.68 -0.49
CA ASP A 284 -12.66 21.18 -0.50
C ASP A 284 -12.76 19.64 -0.43
N PHE A 285 -11.64 18.97 -0.21
CA PHE A 285 -11.61 17.52 -0.11
C PHE A 285 -12.54 17.02 1.00
N GLN A 286 -13.51 16.23 0.61
CA GLN A 286 -14.44 15.56 1.50
C GLN A 286 -14.48 14.08 1.20
N VAL A 287 -14.51 13.29 2.26
CA VAL A 287 -14.78 11.86 2.25
C VAL A 287 -16.21 11.66 2.78
N PRO A 288 -17.00 10.73 2.24
CA PRO A 288 -18.34 10.45 2.76
C PRO A 288 -18.31 10.22 4.27
N ALA A 289 -19.16 10.93 5.02
CA ALA A 289 -19.13 10.89 6.48
C ALA A 289 -19.28 9.48 7.07
N TRP A 290 -20.02 8.61 6.38
CA TRP A 290 -20.23 7.23 6.81
C TRP A 290 -18.97 6.36 6.72
N ALA A 291 -17.94 6.78 5.95
CA ALA A 291 -16.76 5.96 5.71
C ALA A 291 -15.99 5.67 7.00
N SER A 292 -15.85 6.64 7.91
CA SER A 292 -15.19 6.43 9.21
C SER A 292 -15.98 5.52 10.17
N ASP A 293 -17.28 5.32 9.91
CA ASP A 293 -18.17 4.43 10.65
C ASP A 293 -18.26 3.03 10.01
N ALA A 294 -17.65 2.84 8.84
CA ALA A 294 -17.69 1.57 8.15
C ALA A 294 -16.93 0.48 8.90
N VAL A 295 -17.58 -0.68 9.03
CA VAL A 295 -16.96 -1.96 9.31
C VAL A 295 -17.23 -2.83 8.11
N TYR A 296 -16.20 -3.10 7.33
CA TYR A 296 -16.34 -3.90 6.12
C TYR A 296 -16.42 -5.38 6.44
N TYR A 297 -17.32 -6.07 5.74
CA TYR A 297 -17.23 -7.50 5.54
C TYR A 297 -16.77 -7.74 4.10
N TYR A 298 -15.57 -8.27 3.94
CA TYR A 298 -14.91 -8.45 2.66
C TYR A 298 -15.14 -9.86 2.15
N ILE A 299 -15.84 -10.02 1.03
CA ILE A 299 -16.32 -11.29 0.51
C ILE A 299 -15.63 -11.62 -0.81
N PHE A 300 -15.22 -12.89 -0.95
CA PHE A 300 -14.96 -13.55 -2.23
C PHE A 300 -16.21 -14.38 -2.56
N PRO A 301 -17.13 -13.91 -3.43
CA PRO A 301 -18.47 -14.49 -3.56
C PRO A 301 -18.47 -15.97 -3.87
N GLU A 302 -17.59 -16.40 -4.78
CA GLU A 302 -17.46 -17.79 -5.22
C GLU A 302 -17.16 -18.78 -4.07
N ARG A 303 -16.58 -18.30 -2.97
CA ARG A 303 -16.17 -19.10 -1.80
C ARG A 303 -16.96 -18.81 -0.53
N PHE A 304 -18.00 -17.97 -0.60
CA PHE A 304 -18.74 -17.54 0.58
C PHE A 304 -19.94 -18.42 0.85
N ARG A 305 -20.85 -18.54 -0.11
CA ARG A 305 -22.06 -19.37 0.00
C ARG A 305 -22.66 -19.62 -1.36
N ASN A 306 -22.99 -20.89 -1.67
CA ASN A 306 -23.83 -21.26 -2.79
C ASN A 306 -25.30 -21.14 -2.36
N GLY A 307 -26.03 -20.19 -2.92
CA GLY A 307 -27.44 -19.91 -2.62
C GLY A 307 -28.40 -20.44 -3.69
N ASP A 308 -27.93 -20.55 -4.94
CA ASP A 308 -28.71 -21.03 -6.07
C ASP A 308 -27.91 -22.04 -6.92
N ARG A 309 -28.09 -23.32 -6.66
CA ARG A 309 -27.38 -24.35 -7.43
C ARG A 309 -27.79 -24.45 -8.91
N ALA A 310 -28.84 -23.76 -9.33
CA ALA A 310 -29.25 -23.77 -10.73
C ALA A 310 -28.28 -22.98 -11.62
N ASN A 311 -27.54 -22.01 -11.02
CA ASN A 311 -26.54 -21.19 -11.69
C ASN A 311 -25.11 -21.76 -11.61
N ASP A 312 -24.89 -22.89 -10.91
CA ASP A 312 -23.56 -23.50 -10.78
C ASP A 312 -22.88 -23.70 -12.14
N PRO A 313 -21.56 -23.46 -12.25
CA PRO A 313 -20.79 -23.83 -13.42
C PRO A 313 -20.89 -25.34 -13.69
N LYS A 314 -20.98 -25.72 -14.97
CA LYS A 314 -21.20 -27.12 -15.37
C LYS A 314 -19.97 -27.66 -16.08
N PRO A 315 -19.24 -28.64 -15.54
CA PRO A 315 -18.15 -29.31 -16.23
C PRO A 315 -18.59 -29.82 -17.61
N GLY A 316 -17.77 -29.63 -18.63
CA GLY A 316 -18.06 -29.98 -20.00
C GLY A 316 -19.00 -29.01 -20.76
N VAL A 317 -19.60 -28.03 -20.09
CA VAL A 317 -20.45 -26.99 -20.69
C VAL A 317 -19.86 -25.59 -20.47
N THR A 318 -19.60 -25.23 -19.21
CA THR A 318 -18.93 -23.98 -18.86
C THR A 318 -17.47 -24.03 -19.32
N ARG A 319 -17.00 -22.93 -19.92
CA ARG A 319 -15.65 -22.82 -20.44
C ARG A 319 -14.82 -21.84 -19.62
N TYR A 320 -13.57 -22.19 -19.49
CA TYR A 320 -12.50 -21.30 -19.07
C TYR A 320 -11.56 -21.15 -20.25
N HIS A 321 -11.66 -20.03 -20.97
CA HIS A 321 -11.00 -19.81 -22.25
C HIS A 321 -11.46 -20.86 -23.31
N ASP A 322 -10.53 -21.64 -23.87
CA ASP A 322 -10.79 -22.79 -24.74
C ASP A 322 -10.80 -24.13 -23.99
N GLN A 323 -10.65 -24.10 -22.65
CA GLN A 323 -10.57 -25.25 -21.77
C GLN A 323 -11.90 -25.45 -21.00
N GLY A 324 -11.93 -26.48 -20.18
CA GLY A 324 -13.00 -26.75 -19.23
C GLY A 324 -12.78 -26.07 -17.87
N ILE A 325 -13.75 -26.28 -17.00
CA ILE A 325 -13.67 -25.88 -15.59
C ILE A 325 -13.66 -27.11 -14.68
N GLU A 326 -13.18 -26.94 -13.45
CA GLU A 326 -13.30 -27.91 -12.38
C GLU A 326 -14.34 -27.41 -11.37
N LEU A 327 -15.31 -28.28 -11.00
CA LEU A 327 -16.31 -27.98 -9.98
C LEU A 327 -16.13 -28.90 -8.79
N HIS A 328 -15.92 -28.31 -7.60
CA HIS A 328 -15.83 -29.06 -6.35
C HIS A 328 -17.20 -29.62 -5.97
N ALA A 329 -17.24 -30.94 -5.73
CA ALA A 329 -18.47 -31.63 -5.32
C ALA A 329 -18.84 -31.35 -3.87
N ASN A 330 -17.83 -31.07 -3.01
CA ASN A 330 -18.04 -30.81 -1.60
C ASN A 330 -17.58 -29.36 -1.30
N TRP A 331 -18.47 -28.58 -0.67
CA TRP A 331 -18.22 -27.21 -0.27
C TRP A 331 -16.99 -27.03 0.65
N LEU A 332 -16.61 -28.03 1.41
CA LEU A 332 -15.50 -27.99 2.36
C LEU A 332 -14.18 -28.52 1.78
N ASP A 333 -14.13 -28.83 0.50
CA ASP A 333 -12.89 -29.20 -0.16
C ASP A 333 -11.88 -28.02 -0.10
N LYS A 334 -10.62 -28.34 -0.25
CA LYS A 334 -9.58 -27.31 -0.40
C LYS A 334 -9.56 -26.82 -1.84
N PRO A 335 -9.33 -25.52 -2.08
CA PRO A 335 -9.05 -25.03 -3.43
C PRO A 335 -7.91 -25.82 -4.08
N TYR A 336 -8.03 -26.11 -5.36
CA TYR A 336 -6.98 -26.79 -6.10
C TYR A 336 -5.72 -25.92 -6.22
N ARG A 337 -4.57 -26.59 -6.14
CA ARG A 337 -3.26 -25.97 -6.30
C ARG A 337 -2.65 -26.47 -7.60
N PRO A 338 -2.82 -25.77 -8.71
CA PRO A 338 -2.27 -26.19 -9.99
C PRO A 338 -0.80 -26.57 -9.91
N ARG A 339 -0.39 -27.60 -10.60
CA ARG A 339 1.00 -28.12 -10.63
C ARG A 339 1.53 -28.68 -9.28
N SER A 340 0.66 -28.84 -8.27
CA SER A 340 1.05 -29.41 -6.97
C SER A 340 0.91 -30.95 -6.89
N GLY A 341 0.29 -31.58 -7.87
CA GLY A 341 -0.02 -33.02 -7.86
C GLY A 341 -1.27 -33.36 -7.03
N ASP A 342 -2.13 -32.41 -6.77
CA ASP A 342 -3.38 -32.58 -6.00
C ASP A 342 -4.55 -33.18 -6.81
N GLY A 343 -4.31 -33.48 -8.09
CA GLY A 343 -5.29 -34.07 -9.00
C GLY A 343 -5.99 -33.05 -9.90
N SER A 344 -5.65 -31.75 -9.78
CA SER A 344 -6.18 -30.71 -10.65
C SER A 344 -5.64 -30.78 -12.09
N ASP A 345 -6.31 -30.08 -13.00
CA ASP A 345 -5.92 -29.99 -14.41
C ASP A 345 -4.71 -29.06 -14.70
N ASN A 346 -4.11 -28.49 -13.66
CA ASN A 346 -2.99 -27.53 -13.71
C ASN A 346 -3.30 -26.16 -14.33
N LEU A 347 -4.56 -25.80 -14.51
CA LEU A 347 -4.98 -24.45 -14.85
C LEU A 347 -5.21 -23.64 -13.58
N ASP A 348 -4.78 -22.38 -13.61
CA ASP A 348 -5.00 -21.48 -12.48
C ASP A 348 -6.39 -20.85 -12.61
N ASN A 349 -7.12 -20.71 -11.49
CA ASN A 349 -8.39 -19.96 -11.35
C ASN A 349 -9.61 -20.54 -12.11
N ASN A 350 -9.58 -21.82 -12.50
CA ASN A 350 -10.68 -22.49 -13.17
C ASN A 350 -11.45 -23.47 -12.25
N ASP A 351 -11.12 -23.52 -10.97
CA ASP A 351 -11.81 -24.32 -9.96
C ASP A 351 -12.95 -23.53 -9.28
N PHE A 352 -14.13 -24.13 -9.18
CA PHE A 352 -15.33 -23.48 -8.68
C PHE A 352 -16.00 -24.27 -7.55
N PHE A 353 -16.65 -23.53 -6.63
CA PHE A 353 -17.47 -24.06 -5.54
C PHE A 353 -18.94 -23.65 -5.68
N GLY A 354 -19.24 -22.71 -6.58
CA GLY A 354 -20.60 -22.27 -6.88
C GLY A 354 -21.16 -21.21 -5.93
N GLY A 355 -20.31 -20.50 -5.19
CA GLY A 355 -20.78 -19.37 -4.39
C GLY A 355 -21.30 -18.23 -5.28
N ASP A 356 -22.37 -17.52 -4.84
CA ASP A 356 -23.13 -16.61 -5.67
C ASP A 356 -23.75 -15.42 -4.90
N LEU A 357 -24.41 -14.51 -5.62
CA LEU A 357 -25.10 -13.35 -5.02
C LEU A 357 -26.30 -13.77 -4.15
N GLN A 358 -27.00 -14.86 -4.49
CA GLN A 358 -28.08 -15.37 -3.67
C GLN A 358 -27.55 -15.83 -2.30
N GLY A 359 -26.41 -16.52 -2.27
CA GLY A 359 -25.75 -16.91 -1.03
C GLY A 359 -25.32 -15.73 -0.18
N VAL A 360 -24.87 -14.63 -0.79
CA VAL A 360 -24.61 -13.39 -0.07
C VAL A 360 -25.89 -12.81 0.52
N ILE A 361 -26.99 -12.78 -0.25
CA ILE A 361 -28.30 -12.29 0.20
C ILE A 361 -28.79 -13.11 1.39
N ASP A 362 -28.69 -14.44 1.32
CA ASP A 362 -29.11 -15.35 2.37
C ASP A 362 -28.35 -15.15 3.69
N LYS A 363 -27.15 -14.59 3.61
CA LYS A 363 -26.28 -14.34 4.77
C LYS A 363 -26.20 -12.88 5.21
N LEU A 364 -27.04 -11.98 4.68
CA LEU A 364 -27.06 -10.58 5.10
C LEU A 364 -27.39 -10.39 6.58
N ASP A 365 -28.23 -11.24 7.16
CA ASP A 365 -28.52 -11.19 8.60
C ASP A 365 -27.30 -11.61 9.43
N TYR A 366 -26.55 -12.63 8.99
CA TYR A 366 -25.28 -12.99 9.59
C TYR A 366 -24.29 -11.81 9.60
N ILE A 367 -24.15 -11.13 8.45
CA ILE A 367 -23.24 -9.98 8.30
C ILE A 367 -23.67 -8.82 9.21
N ARG A 368 -24.97 -8.51 9.27
CA ARG A 368 -25.53 -7.53 10.21
C ARG A 368 -25.24 -7.91 11.66
N ASP A 369 -25.47 -9.17 12.02
CA ASP A 369 -25.32 -9.68 13.40
C ASP A 369 -23.86 -9.81 13.83
N LEU A 370 -22.92 -9.86 12.89
CA LEU A 370 -21.50 -9.67 13.12
C LEU A 370 -21.18 -8.20 13.53
N GLY A 371 -22.04 -7.26 13.12
CA GLY A 371 -21.86 -5.83 13.32
C GLY A 371 -21.27 -5.09 12.12
N ALA A 372 -21.02 -5.79 11.01
CA ALA A 372 -20.57 -5.16 9.78
C ALA A 372 -21.72 -4.40 9.09
N ASN A 373 -21.40 -3.22 8.57
CA ASN A 373 -22.36 -2.32 7.92
C ASN A 373 -21.98 -1.95 6.48
N THR A 374 -20.91 -2.54 5.96
CA THR A 374 -20.45 -2.34 4.60
C THR A 374 -19.93 -3.66 4.03
N ILE A 375 -20.48 -4.09 2.91
CA ILE A 375 -19.96 -5.23 2.14
C ILE A 375 -19.04 -4.70 1.06
N TYR A 376 -17.84 -5.26 0.96
CA TYR A 376 -16.98 -5.19 -0.19
C TYR A 376 -16.85 -6.60 -0.76
N MET A 377 -17.04 -6.74 -2.08
CA MET A 377 -16.89 -8.01 -2.80
C MET A 377 -15.85 -7.85 -3.90
N THR A 378 -15.07 -8.92 -4.15
CA THR A 378 -14.31 -9.03 -5.41
C THR A 378 -15.26 -8.91 -6.60
N PRO A 379 -14.78 -8.67 -7.84
CA PRO A 379 -15.66 -8.43 -8.97
C PRO A 379 -16.74 -9.50 -9.14
N VAL A 380 -17.92 -9.07 -9.56
CA VAL A 380 -19.08 -9.95 -9.78
C VAL A 380 -19.54 -9.94 -11.24
N PHE A 381 -18.78 -9.25 -12.11
CA PHE A 381 -19.08 -9.15 -13.53
C PHE A 381 -18.75 -10.44 -14.25
N GLN A 382 -19.36 -10.63 -15.43
CA GLN A 382 -19.09 -11.81 -16.24
C GLN A 382 -17.59 -11.95 -16.52
N ALA A 383 -17.03 -13.12 -16.27
CA ALA A 383 -15.62 -13.44 -16.48
C ALA A 383 -15.42 -14.97 -16.51
N ALA A 384 -14.35 -15.42 -17.11
CA ALA A 384 -14.03 -16.84 -17.23
C ALA A 384 -13.53 -17.42 -15.89
N SER A 385 -12.70 -16.68 -15.15
CA SER A 385 -12.09 -17.13 -13.91
C SER A 385 -13.04 -17.14 -12.71
N ASN A 386 -12.63 -17.82 -11.64
CA ASN A 386 -13.34 -17.81 -10.35
C ASN A 386 -13.21 -16.45 -9.61
N HIS A 387 -12.18 -15.66 -9.86
CA HIS A 387 -11.93 -14.37 -9.20
C HIS A 387 -12.55 -13.16 -9.93
N LYS A 388 -12.91 -13.32 -11.21
CA LYS A 388 -13.63 -12.32 -12.03
C LYS A 388 -12.86 -11.01 -12.36
N TYR A 389 -11.56 -10.90 -12.05
CA TYR A 389 -10.76 -9.72 -12.45
C TYR A 389 -10.47 -9.71 -13.95
N ASP A 390 -10.50 -10.86 -14.62
CA ASP A 390 -10.48 -11.02 -16.09
C ASP A 390 -11.86 -10.71 -16.71
N THR A 391 -12.39 -9.54 -16.44
CA THR A 391 -13.76 -9.17 -16.78
C THR A 391 -14.03 -9.35 -18.27
N ALA A 392 -15.04 -10.15 -18.60
CA ALA A 392 -15.53 -10.41 -19.95
C ALA A 392 -16.61 -9.43 -20.40
N ASP A 393 -17.48 -9.02 -19.48
CA ASP A 393 -18.51 -7.99 -19.72
C ASP A 393 -18.81 -7.19 -18.46
N PHE A 394 -18.39 -5.93 -18.44
CA PHE A 394 -18.63 -5.01 -17.31
C PHE A 394 -20.11 -4.60 -17.12
N ARG A 395 -20.98 -4.83 -18.12
CA ARG A 395 -22.39 -4.45 -18.07
C ARG A 395 -23.28 -5.50 -17.41
N ASN A 396 -22.79 -6.73 -17.30
CA ASN A 396 -23.55 -7.85 -16.83
C ASN A 396 -22.87 -8.57 -15.67
N ILE A 397 -23.69 -8.99 -14.70
CA ILE A 397 -23.29 -9.91 -13.66
C ILE A 397 -22.96 -11.26 -14.29
N ASP A 398 -21.96 -11.97 -13.77
CA ASP A 398 -21.62 -13.32 -14.18
C ASP A 398 -22.84 -14.24 -14.01
N PRO A 399 -23.24 -15.01 -15.03
CA PRO A 399 -24.41 -15.89 -14.93
C PRO A 399 -24.27 -16.95 -13.83
N HIS A 400 -23.04 -17.30 -13.43
CA HIS A 400 -22.81 -18.21 -12.30
C HIS A 400 -22.91 -17.50 -10.94
N PHE A 401 -22.99 -16.18 -10.93
CA PHE A 401 -23.28 -15.39 -9.72
C PHE A 401 -24.74 -14.91 -9.67
N GLY A 402 -25.48 -15.03 -10.77
CA GLY A 402 -26.86 -14.59 -10.91
C GLY A 402 -27.05 -13.60 -12.06
N SER A 403 -27.82 -12.55 -11.82
CA SER A 403 -28.20 -11.55 -12.82
C SER A 403 -28.01 -10.12 -12.32
N ASN A 404 -28.14 -9.16 -13.23
CA ASN A 404 -28.19 -7.74 -12.88
C ASN A 404 -29.32 -7.39 -11.90
N ALA A 405 -30.45 -8.12 -11.97
CA ALA A 405 -31.56 -7.97 -11.04
C ALA A 405 -31.18 -8.47 -9.64
N ASP A 406 -30.39 -9.54 -9.55
CA ASP A 406 -29.91 -10.07 -8.26
C ASP A 406 -28.95 -9.11 -7.58
N PHE A 407 -28.07 -8.44 -8.32
CA PHE A 407 -27.24 -7.38 -7.75
C PHE A 407 -28.09 -6.22 -7.21
N THR A 408 -29.10 -5.79 -7.95
CA THR A 408 -30.03 -4.74 -7.49
C THR A 408 -30.79 -5.21 -6.24
N ARG A 409 -31.23 -6.48 -6.23
CA ARG A 409 -31.88 -7.08 -5.05
C ARG A 409 -30.95 -7.13 -3.85
N LEU A 410 -29.68 -7.53 -4.04
CA LEU A 410 -28.66 -7.53 -3.00
C LEU A 410 -28.51 -6.13 -2.39
N THR A 411 -28.35 -5.08 -3.21
CA THR A 411 -28.20 -3.71 -2.70
C THR A 411 -29.42 -3.21 -1.95
N VAL A 412 -30.63 -3.58 -2.39
CA VAL A 412 -31.89 -3.23 -1.72
C VAL A 412 -32.02 -3.97 -0.38
N GLU A 413 -31.76 -5.29 -0.35
CA GLU A 413 -31.86 -6.09 0.88
C GLU A 413 -30.77 -5.73 1.89
N ALA A 414 -29.56 -5.43 1.43
CA ALA A 414 -28.49 -4.90 2.26
C ALA A 414 -28.87 -3.55 2.90
N LYS A 415 -29.41 -2.62 2.09
CA LYS A 415 -29.86 -1.31 2.57
C LYS A 415 -30.95 -1.40 3.65
N LYS A 416 -31.90 -2.34 3.54
CA LYS A 416 -32.93 -2.59 4.58
C LYS A 416 -32.30 -2.96 5.93
N ARG A 417 -31.10 -3.53 5.92
CA ARG A 417 -30.33 -3.96 7.10
C ARG A 417 -29.28 -2.94 7.54
N GLY A 418 -29.26 -1.76 6.93
CA GLY A 418 -28.26 -0.73 7.19
C GLY A 418 -26.87 -1.03 6.60
N ILE A 419 -26.79 -1.95 5.64
CA ILE A 419 -25.54 -2.40 5.01
C ILE A 419 -25.40 -1.71 3.65
N ARG A 420 -24.18 -1.19 3.37
CA ARG A 420 -23.76 -0.65 2.07
C ARG A 420 -23.04 -1.72 1.27
N VAL A 421 -23.04 -1.57 -0.06
CA VAL A 421 -22.34 -2.49 -0.97
C VAL A 421 -21.37 -1.67 -1.81
N ILE A 422 -20.09 -2.05 -1.80
CA ILE A 422 -19.02 -1.47 -2.63
C ILE A 422 -18.77 -2.43 -3.80
N ALA A 423 -18.86 -1.91 -5.01
CA ALA A 423 -18.52 -2.64 -6.23
C ALA A 423 -17.00 -2.61 -6.48
N ASP A 424 -16.49 -3.62 -7.18
CA ASP A 424 -15.09 -3.76 -7.59
C ASP A 424 -14.97 -3.88 -9.12
N ALA A 425 -13.97 -3.24 -9.69
CA ALA A 425 -13.61 -3.39 -11.09
C ALA A 425 -12.13 -3.10 -11.35
N SER A 426 -11.58 -3.74 -12.36
CA SER A 426 -10.32 -3.32 -12.96
C SER A 426 -10.59 -2.49 -14.22
N PHE A 427 -10.22 -1.21 -14.22
CA PHE A 427 -10.21 -0.41 -15.46
C PHE A 427 -8.82 -0.39 -16.13
N ASN A 428 -7.89 -1.17 -15.61
CA ASN A 428 -6.57 -1.34 -16.21
C ASN A 428 -6.56 -2.36 -17.35
N HIS A 429 -7.32 -3.45 -17.21
CA HIS A 429 -7.33 -4.58 -18.15
C HIS A 429 -8.74 -5.18 -18.24
N SER A 430 -8.97 -5.94 -19.29
CA SER A 430 -10.12 -6.86 -19.45
C SER A 430 -9.65 -8.30 -19.44
N GLY A 431 -10.57 -9.26 -19.50
CA GLY A 431 -10.22 -10.64 -19.83
C GLY A 431 -9.82 -10.77 -21.30
N SER A 432 -8.90 -11.68 -21.61
CA SER A 432 -8.64 -12.10 -22.98
C SER A 432 -9.84 -12.84 -23.59
N ASP A 433 -10.60 -13.53 -22.74
CA ASP A 433 -11.90 -14.14 -23.06
C ASP A 433 -13.04 -13.17 -22.70
N SER A 434 -13.21 -12.12 -23.49
CA SER A 434 -14.20 -11.06 -23.23
C SER A 434 -14.88 -10.62 -24.53
N VAL A 435 -16.07 -10.03 -24.41
CA VAL A 435 -16.79 -9.41 -25.55
C VAL A 435 -15.97 -8.30 -26.23
N TYR A 436 -15.00 -7.73 -25.52
CA TYR A 436 -14.17 -6.62 -26.01
C TYR A 436 -12.94 -7.10 -26.77
N PHE A 437 -12.30 -8.20 -26.33
CA PHE A 437 -11.07 -8.74 -26.88
C PHE A 437 -11.31 -9.99 -27.71
N ASP A 438 -12.02 -11.00 -27.15
CA ASP A 438 -12.52 -12.24 -27.80
C ASP A 438 -11.42 -13.11 -28.40
N ARG A 439 -10.32 -13.30 -27.66
CA ARG A 439 -9.16 -14.09 -28.11
C ARG A 439 -9.57 -15.50 -28.57
N TYR A 440 -10.50 -16.14 -27.89
CA TYR A 440 -10.91 -17.53 -28.10
C TYR A 440 -12.14 -17.67 -29.01
N ALA A 441 -12.64 -16.56 -29.59
CA ALA A 441 -13.84 -16.52 -30.42
C ALA A 441 -15.10 -17.11 -29.75
N ASN A 442 -15.19 -16.96 -28.42
CA ASN A 442 -16.31 -17.47 -27.62
C ASN A 442 -17.55 -16.57 -27.68
N TYR A 443 -17.41 -15.33 -28.15
CA TYR A 443 -18.50 -14.37 -28.18
C TYR A 443 -19.00 -14.12 -29.59
N ARG A 444 -20.27 -13.70 -29.70
CA ARG A 444 -20.84 -13.24 -30.97
C ARG A 444 -20.44 -11.82 -31.32
N ALA A 445 -19.93 -11.07 -30.36
CA ALA A 445 -19.45 -9.73 -30.52
C ALA A 445 -18.19 -9.71 -31.41
N GLN A 446 -17.94 -8.56 -32.04
CA GLN A 446 -16.75 -8.31 -32.85
C GLN A 446 -15.62 -7.80 -31.94
N GLY A 447 -14.98 -8.70 -31.19
CA GLY A 447 -13.86 -8.37 -30.31
C GLY A 447 -12.63 -7.88 -31.09
N ALA A 448 -11.75 -7.16 -30.42
CA ALA A 448 -10.58 -6.52 -31.05
C ALA A 448 -9.47 -7.51 -31.48
N PHE A 449 -9.46 -8.74 -30.88
CA PHE A 449 -8.43 -9.77 -31.13
C PHE A 449 -9.02 -11.16 -31.32
N ARG A 450 -10.07 -11.23 -32.10
CA ARG A 450 -10.88 -12.43 -32.25
C ARG A 450 -10.13 -13.59 -32.89
N GLY A 451 -10.12 -14.76 -32.22
CA GLY A 451 -9.44 -15.96 -32.70
C GLY A 451 -7.96 -15.73 -32.98
N GLU A 452 -7.32 -14.92 -32.16
CA GLU A 452 -5.91 -14.54 -32.25
C GLU A 452 -5.55 -13.65 -33.47
N HIS A 453 -6.54 -12.95 -34.01
CA HIS A 453 -6.35 -12.01 -35.12
C HIS A 453 -6.85 -10.61 -34.72
N VAL A 454 -5.99 -9.60 -34.93
CA VAL A 454 -6.37 -8.20 -34.71
C VAL A 454 -7.46 -7.81 -35.72
N ASP A 455 -8.61 -7.37 -35.24
CA ASP A 455 -9.70 -6.86 -36.04
C ASP A 455 -9.76 -5.32 -35.97
N PRO A 456 -9.24 -4.60 -36.97
CA PRO A 456 -9.27 -3.14 -36.98
C PRO A 456 -10.67 -2.55 -37.17
N ALA A 457 -11.65 -3.36 -37.60
CA ALA A 457 -13.03 -2.95 -37.74
C ALA A 457 -13.86 -3.13 -36.45
N SER A 458 -13.29 -3.75 -35.43
CA SER A 458 -13.93 -3.91 -34.15
C SER A 458 -14.24 -2.54 -33.50
N PRO A 459 -15.41 -2.35 -32.87
CA PRO A 459 -15.72 -1.14 -32.11
C PRO A 459 -14.81 -0.96 -30.90
N TYR A 460 -14.03 -1.98 -30.55
CA TYR A 460 -13.08 -2.01 -29.45
C TYR A 460 -11.62 -1.96 -29.91
N ALA A 461 -11.34 -1.76 -31.20
CA ALA A 461 -9.99 -1.81 -31.75
C ALA A 461 -9.05 -0.77 -31.10
N ASP A 462 -9.54 0.43 -30.77
CA ASP A 462 -8.77 1.49 -30.10
C ASP A 462 -8.66 1.31 -28.57
N TRP A 463 -9.35 0.31 -28.01
CA TRP A 463 -9.26 -0.01 -26.58
C TRP A 463 -7.97 -0.75 -26.21
N TYR A 464 -7.23 -1.23 -27.20
CA TYR A 464 -5.99 -1.97 -27.01
C TYR A 464 -4.89 -1.40 -27.88
N VAL A 465 -3.65 -1.67 -27.52
CA VAL A 465 -2.48 -1.29 -28.31
C VAL A 465 -1.85 -2.57 -28.84
N PHE A 466 -1.91 -2.73 -30.18
CA PHE A 466 -1.38 -3.91 -30.83
C PHE A 466 -0.04 -3.64 -31.54
N ASP A 467 0.90 -4.58 -31.42
CA ASP A 467 2.10 -4.66 -32.26
C ASP A 467 1.91 -5.74 -33.33
N THR A 468 1.30 -5.36 -34.43
CA THR A 468 0.99 -6.27 -35.56
C THR A 468 2.23 -6.78 -36.32
N LYS A 469 3.44 -6.32 -35.94
CA LYS A 469 4.70 -6.85 -36.50
C LYS A 469 5.12 -8.17 -35.86
N GLN A 470 4.57 -8.47 -34.68
CA GLN A 470 4.80 -9.74 -34.00
C GLN A 470 4.01 -10.85 -34.65
N THR A 471 4.65 -12.00 -34.87
CA THR A 471 3.99 -13.20 -35.43
C THR A 471 3.40 -14.09 -34.32
N ASP A 472 3.93 -14.00 -33.11
CA ASP A 472 3.39 -14.69 -31.93
C ASP A 472 2.20 -13.90 -31.37
N PRO A 473 0.97 -14.48 -31.34
CA PRO A 473 -0.21 -13.81 -30.80
C PRO A 473 -0.02 -13.29 -29.37
N ASN A 474 0.75 -14.00 -28.54
CA ASN A 474 1.04 -13.61 -27.16
C ASN A 474 1.90 -12.35 -27.06
N ARG A 475 2.52 -11.91 -28.13
CA ARG A 475 3.41 -10.74 -28.20
C ARG A 475 2.79 -9.56 -28.96
N GLN A 476 1.61 -9.74 -29.54
CA GLN A 476 0.93 -8.70 -30.29
C GLN A 476 0.27 -7.64 -29.41
N TYR A 477 0.11 -7.89 -28.13
CA TYR A 477 -0.45 -6.95 -27.16
C TYR A 477 0.27 -7.08 -25.81
N LYS A 478 0.03 -6.12 -24.94
CA LYS A 478 0.56 -6.12 -23.58
C LYS A 478 -0.49 -6.64 -22.62
N GLY A 479 -0.17 -7.71 -21.89
CA GLY A 479 -0.93 -8.16 -20.74
C GLY A 479 -0.42 -7.53 -19.45
N TRP A 480 -1.31 -7.22 -18.52
CA TRP A 480 -0.93 -6.71 -17.20
C TRP A 480 -0.06 -7.72 -16.45
N GLY A 481 1.05 -7.23 -15.88
CA GLY A 481 2.01 -8.10 -15.21
C GLY A 481 2.67 -9.15 -16.12
N GLY A 482 2.58 -9.01 -17.46
CA GLY A 482 3.05 -10.00 -18.42
C GLY A 482 2.07 -11.16 -18.63
N THR A 483 0.89 -11.13 -18.02
CA THR A 483 -0.12 -12.17 -18.11
C THR A 483 -0.97 -11.96 -19.37
N VAL A 484 -0.89 -12.87 -20.33
CA VAL A 484 -1.62 -12.76 -21.63
C VAL A 484 -3.15 -12.79 -21.45
N ASP A 485 -3.65 -13.36 -20.35
CA ASP A 485 -5.08 -13.43 -20.09
C ASP A 485 -5.69 -12.10 -19.61
N LEU A 486 -4.86 -11.09 -19.32
CA LEU A 486 -5.27 -9.78 -18.83
C LEU A 486 -4.80 -8.65 -19.78
N PRO A 487 -5.30 -8.56 -21.04
CA PRO A 487 -4.90 -7.53 -21.98
C PRO A 487 -5.14 -6.13 -21.42
N GLU A 488 -4.09 -5.30 -21.41
CA GLU A 488 -4.16 -3.93 -20.91
C GLU A 488 -5.03 -3.06 -21.81
N LEU A 489 -5.99 -2.37 -21.20
CA LEU A 489 -6.84 -1.39 -21.88
C LEU A 489 -6.06 -0.10 -22.14
N ASN A 490 -6.32 0.51 -23.29
CA ASN A 490 -5.80 1.82 -23.65
C ASN A 490 -6.58 2.92 -22.93
N LYS A 491 -6.09 3.33 -21.77
CA LYS A 491 -6.70 4.38 -20.95
C LYS A 491 -6.76 5.75 -21.64
N ASN A 492 -6.08 5.92 -22.79
CA ASN A 492 -6.13 7.15 -23.58
C ASN A 492 -7.19 7.09 -24.72
N SER A 493 -7.80 5.92 -24.96
CA SER A 493 -8.91 5.81 -25.92
C SER A 493 -10.11 6.63 -25.48
N PRO A 494 -10.61 7.59 -26.29
CA PRO A 494 -11.80 8.36 -25.94
C PRO A 494 -13.04 7.48 -25.82
N SER A 495 -13.19 6.48 -26.69
CA SER A 495 -14.34 5.56 -26.67
C SER A 495 -14.35 4.71 -25.40
N TYR A 496 -13.17 4.24 -24.95
CA TYR A 496 -13.03 3.54 -23.70
C TYR A 496 -13.35 4.43 -22.47
N ARG A 497 -12.87 5.68 -22.43
CA ARG A 497 -13.22 6.63 -21.37
C ARG A 497 -14.72 6.91 -21.30
N GLN A 498 -15.39 7.05 -22.48
CA GLN A 498 -16.84 7.16 -22.52
C GLN A 498 -17.53 5.94 -21.92
N PHE A 499 -17.10 4.74 -22.30
CA PHE A 499 -17.62 3.49 -21.74
C PHE A 499 -17.37 3.36 -20.23
N ALA A 500 -16.15 3.62 -19.77
CA ALA A 500 -15.79 3.47 -18.37
C ALA A 500 -16.54 4.45 -17.46
N TYR A 501 -16.59 5.73 -17.83
CA TYR A 501 -17.19 6.76 -16.95
C TYR A 501 -17.87 7.94 -17.66
N GLY A 502 -17.53 8.27 -18.93
CA GLY A 502 -17.98 9.52 -19.56
C GLY A 502 -19.43 9.52 -19.96
N ALA A 503 -19.91 8.47 -20.61
CA ALA A 503 -21.27 8.35 -21.12
C ALA A 503 -22.33 8.26 -20.00
N PRO A 504 -23.57 8.68 -20.27
CA PRO A 504 -24.68 8.56 -19.31
C PRO A 504 -24.95 7.11 -18.86
N ASP A 505 -24.68 6.14 -19.75
CA ASP A 505 -24.82 4.70 -19.50
C ASP A 505 -23.48 4.01 -19.22
N SER A 506 -22.46 4.78 -18.84
CA SER A 506 -21.13 4.27 -18.49
C SER A 506 -21.17 3.26 -17.34
N ILE A 507 -20.18 2.40 -17.29
CA ILE A 507 -20.05 1.36 -16.25
C ILE A 507 -20.09 1.97 -14.86
N THR A 508 -19.36 3.06 -14.65
CA THR A 508 -19.32 3.77 -13.37
C THR A 508 -20.71 4.18 -12.89
N ARG A 509 -21.52 4.77 -13.77
CA ARG A 509 -22.88 5.23 -13.44
C ARG A 509 -23.86 4.08 -13.27
N LEU A 510 -23.79 3.11 -14.18
CA LEU A 510 -24.69 1.96 -14.22
C LEU A 510 -24.79 1.23 -12.88
N TRP A 511 -23.64 0.92 -12.27
CA TRP A 511 -23.63 0.18 -11.01
C TRP A 511 -23.95 1.04 -9.79
N LEU A 512 -23.61 2.33 -9.81
CA LEU A 512 -24.08 3.28 -8.79
C LEU A 512 -25.61 3.41 -8.83
N GLN A 513 -26.22 3.48 -10.01
CA GLN A 513 -27.66 3.52 -10.22
C GLN A 513 -28.35 2.22 -9.76
N ARG A 514 -27.66 1.08 -9.86
CA ARG A 514 -28.14 -0.21 -9.35
C ARG A 514 -27.94 -0.39 -7.84
N GLY A 515 -27.48 0.66 -7.15
CA GLY A 515 -27.42 0.74 -5.69
C GLY A 515 -26.05 0.57 -5.05
N ALA A 516 -24.97 0.41 -5.82
CA ALA A 516 -23.63 0.41 -5.25
C ALA A 516 -23.38 1.72 -4.49
N SER A 517 -22.79 1.63 -3.30
CA SER A 517 -22.47 2.77 -2.44
C SER A 517 -21.08 3.34 -2.68
N GLY A 518 -20.36 2.79 -3.64
CA GLY A 518 -19.02 3.22 -4.02
C GLY A 518 -18.30 2.17 -4.85
N TRP A 519 -17.04 2.46 -5.11
CA TRP A 519 -16.17 1.64 -5.93
C TRP A 519 -14.83 1.36 -5.23
N ARG A 520 -14.36 0.13 -5.31
CA ARG A 520 -12.95 -0.21 -5.18
C ARG A 520 -12.38 -0.41 -6.57
N MET A 521 -11.26 0.23 -6.85
CA MET A 521 -10.62 0.14 -8.16
C MET A 521 -9.33 -0.65 -8.05
N ASP A 522 -9.32 -1.74 -8.81
CA ASP A 522 -8.22 -2.68 -8.92
C ASP A 522 -7.01 -2.03 -9.58
N VAL A 523 -5.81 -2.40 -9.15
CA VAL A 523 -4.51 -1.95 -9.66
C VAL A 523 -4.45 -0.45 -10.00
N ALA A 524 -5.01 0.40 -9.14
CA ALA A 524 -5.12 1.83 -9.35
C ALA A 524 -3.82 2.51 -9.83
N PRO A 525 -2.61 2.09 -9.39
CA PRO A 525 -1.34 2.68 -9.83
C PRO A 525 -1.00 2.50 -11.31
N TRP A 526 -1.60 1.53 -12.01
CA TRP A 526 -1.35 1.27 -13.44
C TRP A 526 -2.26 2.06 -14.38
N VAL A 527 -3.19 2.83 -13.82
CA VAL A 527 -4.08 3.71 -14.57
C VAL A 527 -3.62 5.17 -14.37
N PRO A 528 -3.55 5.99 -15.44
CA PRO A 528 -3.08 7.36 -15.36
C PRO A 528 -3.90 8.23 -14.39
N ASP A 529 -3.23 9.19 -13.75
CA ASP A 529 -3.86 10.05 -12.74
C ASP A 529 -4.98 10.93 -13.30
N ASP A 530 -4.87 11.37 -14.57
CA ASP A 530 -5.91 12.16 -15.24
C ASP A 530 -7.21 11.35 -15.43
N PHE A 531 -7.09 10.06 -15.76
CA PHE A 531 -8.23 9.15 -15.85
C PHE A 531 -8.97 9.10 -14.49
N TRP A 532 -8.25 8.95 -13.38
CA TRP A 532 -8.86 8.92 -12.04
C TRP A 532 -9.47 10.25 -11.63
N ARG A 533 -8.88 11.39 -12.02
CA ARG A 533 -9.44 12.73 -11.76
C ARG A 533 -10.77 12.94 -12.49
N GLU A 534 -10.87 12.53 -13.75
CA GLU A 534 -12.11 12.59 -14.52
C GLU A 534 -13.16 11.62 -13.97
N TRP A 535 -12.75 10.38 -13.74
CA TRP A 535 -13.61 9.34 -13.17
C TRP A 535 -14.21 9.77 -11.83
N ARG A 536 -13.41 10.29 -10.89
CA ARG A 536 -13.90 10.77 -9.59
C ARG A 536 -14.99 11.83 -9.75
N LYS A 537 -14.81 12.78 -10.64
CA LYS A 537 -15.82 13.83 -10.92
C LYS A 537 -17.16 13.20 -11.30
N VAL A 538 -17.13 12.17 -12.14
CA VAL A 538 -18.34 11.45 -12.55
C VAL A 538 -18.95 10.69 -11.38
N VAL A 539 -18.16 9.96 -10.59
CA VAL A 539 -18.66 9.26 -9.40
C VAL A 539 -19.36 10.22 -8.46
N LYS A 540 -18.71 11.33 -8.12
CA LYS A 540 -19.27 12.31 -7.16
C LYS A 540 -20.45 13.09 -7.71
N ALA A 541 -20.53 13.29 -9.02
CA ALA A 541 -21.69 13.90 -9.68
C ALA A 541 -22.89 12.95 -9.71
N GLU A 542 -22.67 11.65 -9.93
CA GLU A 542 -23.73 10.64 -9.92
C GLU A 542 -24.25 10.38 -8.50
N ARG A 543 -23.32 10.29 -7.55
CA ARG A 543 -23.64 10.02 -6.15
C ARG A 543 -22.59 10.64 -5.24
N SER A 544 -22.92 11.77 -4.63
CA SER A 544 -21.96 12.58 -3.84
C SER A 544 -21.43 11.84 -2.61
N ASP A 545 -22.21 10.92 -2.02
CA ASP A 545 -21.84 10.07 -0.89
C ASP A 545 -21.23 8.72 -1.30
N ALA A 546 -20.95 8.48 -2.60
CA ALA A 546 -20.26 7.29 -3.03
C ALA A 546 -18.78 7.33 -2.58
N LEU A 547 -18.31 6.24 -1.98
CA LEU A 547 -16.92 6.09 -1.56
C LEU A 547 -16.07 5.56 -2.71
N THR A 548 -14.85 6.10 -2.83
CA THR A 548 -13.85 5.61 -3.80
C THR A 548 -12.64 5.06 -3.05
N VAL A 549 -12.32 3.79 -3.30
CA VAL A 549 -11.22 3.08 -2.64
C VAL A 549 -10.22 2.63 -3.70
N ALA A 550 -8.97 3.04 -3.57
CA ALA A 550 -7.88 2.57 -4.45
C ALA A 550 -7.28 1.28 -3.91
N GLU A 551 -6.97 0.34 -4.78
CA GLU A 551 -5.99 -0.68 -4.42
C GLU A 551 -4.59 -0.14 -4.62
N THR A 552 -3.86 0.00 -3.51
CA THR A 552 -2.44 0.37 -3.51
C THR A 552 -1.73 -0.43 -2.42
N TRP A 553 -0.57 -0.99 -2.73
CA TRP A 553 0.21 -1.83 -1.82
C TRP A 553 1.32 -1.07 -1.10
N PHE A 554 1.43 0.21 -1.37
CA PHE A 554 2.49 1.09 -0.89
C PHE A 554 1.90 2.45 -0.49
N ASP A 555 2.76 3.43 -0.22
CA ASP A 555 2.34 4.79 0.15
C ASP A 555 1.32 5.38 -0.83
N SER A 556 0.13 5.66 -0.32
CA SER A 556 -1.01 6.14 -1.09
C SER A 556 -1.15 7.66 -1.11
N SER A 557 -0.18 8.42 -0.58
CA SER A 557 -0.29 9.88 -0.43
C SER A 557 -0.79 10.59 -1.69
N LYS A 558 -0.28 10.20 -2.88
CA LYS A 558 -0.69 10.85 -4.14
C LYS A 558 -2.14 10.55 -4.56
N PHE A 559 -2.70 9.43 -4.12
CA PHE A 559 -4.07 9.03 -4.44
C PHE A 559 -5.11 9.67 -3.51
N LEU A 560 -4.67 10.25 -2.40
CA LEU A 560 -5.52 10.79 -1.35
C LEU A 560 -5.49 12.32 -1.28
N LEU A 561 -5.14 12.99 -2.38
CA LEU A 561 -5.05 14.46 -2.41
C LEU A 561 -6.41 15.16 -2.56
N GLY A 562 -7.50 14.41 -2.70
CA GLY A 562 -8.85 14.92 -2.88
C GLY A 562 -9.32 15.02 -4.32
N ASP A 563 -8.43 14.71 -5.28
CA ASP A 563 -8.73 14.77 -6.72
C ASP A 563 -8.90 13.39 -7.37
N THR A 564 -8.57 12.29 -6.67
CA THR A 564 -8.68 10.92 -7.20
C THR A 564 -9.50 10.00 -6.31
N PHE A 565 -9.01 9.60 -5.14
CA PHE A 565 -9.69 8.64 -4.25
C PHE A 565 -9.95 9.22 -2.85
N ASP A 566 -10.94 8.64 -2.16
CA ASP A 566 -11.27 8.96 -0.77
C ASP A 566 -10.46 8.13 0.22
N SER A 567 -10.15 6.88 -0.17
CA SER A 567 -9.58 5.84 0.67
C SER A 567 -8.71 4.90 -0.14
N THR A 568 -8.01 4.01 0.54
CA THR A 568 -7.24 2.92 -0.05
C THR A 568 -7.39 1.64 0.77
N MET A 569 -7.15 0.49 0.13
CA MET A 569 -6.87 -0.77 0.82
C MET A 569 -5.56 -0.63 1.58
N ASN A 570 -5.60 -0.65 2.91
CA ASN A 570 -4.47 -0.27 3.75
C ASN A 570 -3.53 -1.45 4.05
N TYR A 571 -2.77 -1.88 3.05
CA TYR A 571 -1.77 -2.94 3.20
C TYR A 571 -0.62 -2.55 4.15
N ILE A 572 -0.32 -1.25 4.26
CA ILE A 572 0.68 -0.76 5.24
C ILE A 572 0.22 -1.06 6.66
N PHE A 573 -1.06 -0.77 6.96
CA PHE A 573 -1.64 -1.10 8.27
C PHE A 573 -1.62 -2.61 8.51
N ARG A 574 -2.06 -3.41 7.53
CA ARG A 574 -2.03 -4.88 7.60
C ARG A 574 -0.67 -5.39 8.06
N ASN A 575 0.36 -4.99 7.34
CA ASN A 575 1.70 -5.50 7.60
C ASN A 575 2.24 -5.00 8.94
N ALA A 576 2.04 -3.72 9.28
CA ALA A 576 2.46 -3.18 10.57
C ALA A 576 1.79 -3.90 11.75
N VAL A 577 0.51 -4.19 11.67
CA VAL A 577 -0.25 -4.84 12.74
C VAL A 577 0.07 -6.33 12.84
N LEU A 578 0.23 -7.04 11.70
CA LEU A 578 0.62 -8.45 11.72
C LEU A 578 2.07 -8.63 12.17
N ASP A 579 3.00 -7.77 11.77
CA ASP A 579 4.38 -7.75 12.28
C ASP A 579 4.39 -7.55 13.79
N TYR A 580 3.64 -6.55 14.27
CA TYR A 580 3.51 -6.29 15.71
C TYR A 580 2.95 -7.51 16.45
N ALA A 581 1.83 -8.08 15.98
CA ALA A 581 1.22 -9.24 16.58
C ALA A 581 2.13 -10.49 16.56
N SER A 582 3.02 -10.59 15.56
CA SER A 582 4.02 -11.64 15.46
C SER A 582 5.19 -11.48 16.46
N GLY A 583 5.30 -10.33 17.13
CA GLY A 583 6.34 -10.06 18.14
C GLY A 583 7.45 -9.13 17.65
N VAL A 584 7.30 -8.49 16.48
CA VAL A 584 8.20 -7.40 16.08
C VAL A 584 8.07 -6.25 17.06
N LYS A 585 9.20 -5.61 17.40
CA LYS A 585 9.23 -4.47 18.31
C LYS A 585 8.20 -3.41 17.93
N ALA A 586 7.44 -2.95 18.92
CA ALA A 586 6.33 -2.02 18.69
C ALA A 586 6.78 -0.75 17.97
N GLY A 587 7.93 -0.16 18.34
CA GLY A 587 8.47 1.02 17.66
C GLY A 587 8.77 0.80 16.18
N THR A 588 9.24 -0.39 15.80
CA THR A 588 9.51 -0.73 14.39
C THR A 588 8.22 -0.88 13.60
N ALA A 589 7.27 -1.64 14.12
CA ALA A 589 5.97 -1.85 13.45
C ALA A 589 5.16 -0.55 13.37
N TYR A 590 5.11 0.23 14.45
CA TYR A 590 4.33 1.47 14.54
C TYR A 590 4.90 2.60 13.66
N ALA A 591 6.17 2.55 13.28
CA ALA A 591 6.79 3.57 12.43
C ALA A 591 6.04 3.78 11.11
N SER A 592 5.51 2.72 10.50
CA SER A 592 4.69 2.80 9.28
C SER A 592 3.34 3.48 9.53
N ILE A 593 2.75 3.26 10.69
CA ILE A 593 1.49 3.90 11.12
C ILE A 593 1.70 5.41 11.32
N GLU A 594 2.79 5.81 11.98
CA GLU A 594 3.15 7.22 12.15
C GLU A 594 3.42 7.93 10.81
N MET A 595 4.01 7.22 9.86
CA MET A 595 4.20 7.75 8.51
C MET A 595 2.85 8.07 7.85
N MET A 596 1.86 7.16 7.93
CA MET A 596 0.53 7.40 7.37
C MET A 596 -0.19 8.56 8.09
N ARG A 597 -0.09 8.64 9.43
CA ARG A 597 -0.67 9.72 10.23
C ARG A 597 -0.10 11.09 9.82
N GLU A 598 1.19 11.15 9.50
CA GLU A 598 1.84 12.38 9.03
C GLU A 598 1.54 12.69 7.56
N ALA A 599 1.49 11.67 6.71
CA ALA A 599 1.48 11.86 5.25
C ALA A 599 0.07 11.98 4.65
N TYR A 600 -0.95 11.40 5.28
CA TYR A 600 -2.29 11.34 4.68
C TYR A 600 -3.20 12.46 5.19
N PRO A 601 -4.05 13.04 4.31
CA PRO A 601 -5.07 13.97 4.74
C PRO A 601 -5.95 13.35 5.85
N PRO A 602 -6.28 14.10 6.91
CA PRO A 602 -7.01 13.54 8.06
C PRO A 602 -8.31 12.82 7.66
N GLN A 603 -9.12 13.40 6.77
CA GLN A 603 -10.37 12.79 6.34
C GLN A 603 -10.18 11.46 5.61
N ALA A 604 -9.10 11.31 4.83
CA ALA A 604 -8.74 10.04 4.20
C ALA A 604 -8.20 9.04 5.22
N PHE A 605 -7.35 9.49 6.15
CA PHE A 605 -6.78 8.66 7.20
C PHE A 605 -7.85 7.97 8.07
N TYR A 606 -8.96 8.70 8.39
CA TYR A 606 -10.08 8.14 9.14
C TYR A 606 -11.02 7.26 8.31
N ALA A 607 -10.80 7.16 7.01
CA ALA A 607 -11.59 6.33 6.09
C ALA A 607 -10.77 5.20 5.44
N LEU A 608 -9.50 5.01 5.82
CA LEU A 608 -8.65 3.94 5.27
C LEU A 608 -9.28 2.58 5.55
N MET A 609 -9.36 1.74 4.52
CA MET A 609 -9.83 0.36 4.66
C MET A 609 -8.73 -0.48 5.32
N ASN A 610 -8.76 -0.57 6.64
CA ASN A 610 -7.78 -1.27 7.46
C ASN A 610 -8.04 -2.77 7.43
N LEU A 611 -7.27 -3.52 6.66
CA LEU A 611 -7.43 -4.95 6.46
C LEU A 611 -6.35 -5.76 7.20
N LEU A 612 -6.62 -7.04 7.47
CA LEU A 612 -5.66 -8.00 8.02
C LEU A 612 -5.43 -9.16 7.05
N SER A 613 -6.47 -9.65 6.37
CA SER A 613 -6.36 -10.64 5.30
C SER A 613 -7.01 -10.13 4.01
N THR A 614 -6.62 -10.70 2.88
CA THR A 614 -7.21 -10.44 1.55
C THR A 614 -7.21 -11.70 0.70
N HIS A 615 -7.82 -11.63 -0.47
CA HIS A 615 -7.76 -12.70 -1.47
C HIS A 615 -6.42 -12.79 -2.21
N ASP A 616 -5.52 -11.80 -2.02
CA ASP A 616 -4.19 -11.73 -2.67
C ASP A 616 -3.04 -12.07 -1.73
N GLN A 617 -3.32 -12.24 -0.44
CA GLN A 617 -2.32 -12.47 0.58
C GLN A 617 -2.72 -13.63 1.47
N ALA A 618 -1.73 -14.37 1.98
CA ALA A 618 -1.97 -15.39 2.99
C ALA A 618 -2.84 -14.86 4.13
N ARG A 619 -3.74 -15.71 4.65
CA ARG A 619 -4.61 -15.35 5.77
C ARG A 619 -3.83 -15.02 7.02
N SER A 620 -4.40 -14.18 7.85
CA SER A 620 -3.75 -13.70 9.08
C SER A 620 -3.29 -14.83 9.99
N LEU A 621 -4.07 -15.89 10.19
CA LEU A 621 -3.65 -17.05 10.99
C LEU A 621 -2.38 -17.70 10.44
N HIS A 622 -2.30 -17.85 9.12
CA HIS A 622 -1.11 -18.42 8.48
C HIS A 622 0.12 -17.53 8.70
N VAL A 623 -0.02 -16.22 8.47
CA VAL A 623 1.06 -15.23 8.67
C VAL A 623 1.52 -15.22 10.13
N LEU A 624 0.60 -15.39 11.08
CA LEU A 624 0.87 -15.39 12.52
C LEU A 624 1.42 -16.72 13.06
N GLY A 625 1.60 -17.72 12.18
CA GLY A 625 2.33 -18.96 12.47
C GLY A 625 1.51 -20.26 12.49
N ASP A 626 0.22 -20.24 12.14
CA ASP A 626 -0.57 -21.46 12.00
C ASP A 626 -0.39 -22.05 10.59
N HIS A 627 0.49 -23.03 10.48
CA HIS A 627 0.72 -23.78 9.23
C HIS A 627 0.03 -25.15 9.21
N GLY A 628 -0.86 -25.40 10.18
CA GLY A 628 -1.70 -26.61 10.23
C GLY A 628 -1.00 -27.89 10.71
N ASN A 629 0.23 -27.82 11.18
CA ASN A 629 1.04 -28.97 11.56
C ASN A 629 1.47 -28.98 13.04
N ASP A 630 1.20 -27.92 13.78
CA ASP A 630 1.53 -27.78 15.21
C ASP A 630 0.39 -27.11 15.98
N PRO A 631 -0.30 -27.84 16.88
CA PRO A 631 -1.39 -27.30 17.69
C PRO A 631 -0.96 -26.13 18.62
N ALA A 632 0.27 -26.12 19.10
CA ALA A 632 0.76 -25.03 19.95
C ALA A 632 1.00 -23.76 19.13
N ALA A 633 1.57 -23.89 17.95
CA ALA A 633 1.70 -22.78 17.01
C ALA A 633 0.33 -22.23 16.58
N ALA A 634 -0.65 -23.08 16.29
CA ALA A 634 -2.01 -22.67 15.96
C ALA A 634 -2.69 -21.92 17.13
N ALA A 635 -2.54 -22.39 18.37
CA ALA A 635 -3.06 -21.71 19.55
C ALA A 635 -2.43 -20.32 19.74
N LEU A 636 -1.10 -20.20 19.53
CA LEU A 636 -0.40 -18.93 19.61
C LEU A 636 -0.82 -17.98 18.47
N ALA A 637 -0.94 -18.47 17.25
CA ALA A 637 -1.40 -17.69 16.10
C ALA A 637 -2.82 -17.12 16.33
N ARG A 638 -3.69 -17.90 16.96
CA ARG A 638 -5.03 -17.46 17.35
C ARG A 638 -5.00 -16.34 18.39
N GLN A 639 -4.12 -16.40 19.39
CA GLN A 639 -3.95 -15.31 20.36
C GLN A 639 -3.43 -14.03 19.67
N ARG A 640 -2.46 -14.17 18.78
CA ARG A 640 -1.93 -13.07 17.96
C ARG A 640 -2.98 -12.47 17.05
N LEU A 641 -3.87 -13.29 16.44
CA LEU A 641 -4.99 -12.81 15.64
C LEU A 641 -5.95 -11.97 16.46
N ARG A 642 -6.27 -12.40 17.68
CA ARG A 642 -7.11 -11.61 18.61
C ARG A 642 -6.48 -10.26 18.95
N LEU A 643 -5.15 -10.21 19.17
CA LEU A 643 -4.42 -8.95 19.37
C LEU A 643 -4.49 -8.06 18.12
N ALA A 644 -4.29 -8.63 16.91
CA ALA A 644 -4.36 -7.89 15.67
C ALA A 644 -5.77 -7.31 15.42
N MET A 645 -6.81 -8.09 15.64
CA MET A 645 -8.22 -7.65 15.52
C MET A 645 -8.58 -6.61 16.60
N PHE A 646 -8.08 -6.76 17.82
CA PHE A 646 -8.23 -5.73 18.85
C PHE A 646 -7.58 -4.41 18.41
N PHE A 647 -6.34 -4.45 17.91
CA PHE A 647 -5.64 -3.27 17.40
C PHE A 647 -6.45 -2.60 16.27
N GLN A 648 -6.95 -3.41 15.33
CA GLN A 648 -7.76 -2.93 14.20
C GLN A 648 -9.04 -2.20 14.68
N MET A 649 -9.70 -2.69 15.72
CA MET A 649 -10.96 -2.13 16.20
C MET A 649 -10.80 -0.88 17.06
N ILE A 650 -9.67 -0.70 17.74
CA ILE A 650 -9.38 0.52 18.53
C ILE A 650 -8.74 1.64 17.70
N PHE A 651 -8.24 1.34 16.50
CA PHE A 651 -7.48 2.28 15.67
C PHE A 651 -8.41 3.08 14.73
N PRO A 652 -8.05 4.34 14.33
CA PRO A 652 -8.77 5.10 13.30
C PRO A 652 -8.79 4.39 11.95
N GLY A 653 -9.80 4.68 11.15
CA GLY A 653 -10.03 4.06 9.84
C GLY A 653 -11.17 3.05 9.90
N SER A 654 -11.41 2.35 8.82
CA SER A 654 -12.55 1.46 8.60
C SER A 654 -12.06 0.00 8.63
N PRO A 655 -12.29 -0.74 9.74
CA PRO A 655 -11.87 -2.14 9.83
C PRO A 655 -12.48 -2.97 8.70
N ALA A 656 -11.70 -3.88 8.11
CA ALA A 656 -12.18 -4.83 7.13
C ALA A 656 -11.92 -6.27 7.61
N VAL A 657 -12.98 -7.02 7.78
CA VAL A 657 -12.95 -8.44 8.12
C VAL A 657 -13.08 -9.23 6.83
N TYR A 658 -12.04 -9.94 6.43
CA TYR A 658 -12.09 -10.84 5.29
C TYR A 658 -12.88 -12.08 5.69
N TYR A 659 -13.85 -12.48 4.87
CA TYR A 659 -14.79 -13.58 5.19
C TYR A 659 -14.05 -14.80 5.75
N GLY A 660 -14.52 -15.30 6.86
CA GLY A 660 -13.96 -16.46 7.52
C GLY A 660 -12.84 -16.18 8.52
N ASP A 661 -12.21 -15.01 8.51
CA ASP A 661 -11.19 -14.66 9.53
C ASP A 661 -11.82 -14.64 10.93
N GLU A 662 -13.08 -14.19 11.04
CA GLU A 662 -13.84 -14.13 12.28
C GLU A 662 -14.21 -15.51 12.86
N VAL A 663 -14.05 -16.57 12.06
CA VAL A 663 -14.31 -17.96 12.47
C VAL A 663 -13.10 -18.86 12.31
N GLY A 664 -11.92 -18.27 12.13
CA GLY A 664 -10.64 -18.96 12.11
C GLY A 664 -10.33 -19.72 10.81
N VAL A 665 -10.89 -19.30 9.67
CA VAL A 665 -10.47 -19.86 8.37
C VAL A 665 -9.00 -19.52 8.16
N ASN A 666 -8.22 -20.53 7.80
CA ASN A 666 -6.79 -20.44 7.57
C ASN A 666 -6.43 -20.80 6.13
N GLY A 667 -5.29 -20.34 5.65
CA GLY A 667 -4.75 -20.65 4.33
C GLY A 667 -3.50 -19.83 4.02
N GLY A 668 -2.54 -20.47 3.35
CA GLY A 668 -1.36 -19.82 2.79
C GLY A 668 -1.73 -18.89 1.64
N ASP A 669 -0.76 -18.65 0.77
CA ASP A 669 -0.98 -17.82 -0.43
C ASP A 669 -2.05 -18.41 -1.37
N ASP A 670 -2.46 -17.60 -2.36
CA ASP A 670 -3.39 -18.02 -3.41
C ASP A 670 -3.02 -19.40 -3.99
N PRO A 671 -3.98 -20.31 -4.15
CA PRO A 671 -5.44 -20.17 -3.91
C PRO A 671 -5.89 -20.54 -2.49
N LEU A 672 -5.00 -20.94 -1.58
CA LEU A 672 -5.38 -21.46 -0.26
C LEU A 672 -6.01 -20.39 0.66
N ASN A 673 -5.68 -19.12 0.46
CA ASN A 673 -6.30 -17.98 1.16
C ASN A 673 -7.77 -17.78 0.77
N ARG A 674 -8.24 -18.45 -0.30
CA ARG A 674 -9.61 -18.42 -0.84
C ARG A 674 -10.41 -19.67 -0.47
N ALA A 675 -10.09 -20.32 0.65
CA ALA A 675 -10.88 -21.44 1.17
C ALA A 675 -12.34 -21.00 1.43
N THR A 676 -13.27 -21.93 1.27
CA THR A 676 -14.70 -21.67 1.48
C THR A 676 -15.04 -21.35 2.92
N TYR A 677 -16.11 -20.58 3.13
CA TYR A 677 -16.62 -20.32 4.48
C TYR A 677 -17.17 -21.62 5.09
N PRO A 678 -16.77 -22.00 6.32
CA PRO A 678 -17.14 -23.27 6.93
C PRO A 678 -18.54 -23.23 7.58
N TRP A 679 -19.61 -23.10 6.77
CA TRP A 679 -20.98 -23.07 7.25
C TRP A 679 -21.35 -24.35 7.98
N ALA A 680 -21.92 -24.24 9.19
CA ALA A 680 -22.28 -25.40 10.02
C ALA A 680 -23.35 -26.28 9.35
N ASP A 681 -24.28 -25.68 8.62
CA ASP A 681 -25.33 -26.40 7.86
C ASP A 681 -24.78 -27.16 6.63
N LEU A 682 -23.52 -26.89 6.24
CA LEU A 682 -22.78 -27.64 5.23
C LEU A 682 -21.73 -28.58 5.84
N GLY A 683 -21.76 -28.81 7.14
CA GLY A 683 -20.81 -29.67 7.86
C GLY A 683 -19.54 -28.99 8.32
N GLY A 684 -19.44 -27.68 8.11
CA GLY A 684 -18.29 -26.86 8.54
C GLY A 684 -18.23 -26.72 10.06
N LYS A 685 -17.05 -26.33 10.57
CA LYS A 685 -16.79 -26.16 12.01
C LYS A 685 -16.22 -24.77 12.28
N PRO A 686 -17.07 -23.73 12.23
CA PRO A 686 -16.62 -22.37 12.54
C PRO A 686 -16.18 -22.25 14.01
N ASP A 687 -15.14 -21.46 14.28
CA ASP A 687 -14.72 -21.12 15.62
C ASP A 687 -15.68 -20.09 16.25
N LEU A 688 -16.69 -20.60 16.97
CA LEU A 688 -17.72 -19.75 17.58
C LEU A 688 -17.19 -18.89 18.73
N ALA A 689 -16.10 -19.29 19.38
CA ALA A 689 -15.51 -18.47 20.44
C ALA A 689 -14.76 -17.26 19.86
N LEU A 690 -14.00 -17.45 18.77
CA LEU A 690 -13.40 -16.36 18.03
C LEU A 690 -14.47 -15.41 17.46
N LEU A 691 -15.54 -15.96 16.89
CA LEU A 691 -16.69 -15.18 16.40
C LEU A 691 -17.28 -14.28 17.49
N ALA A 692 -17.46 -14.81 18.70
CA ALA A 692 -17.98 -14.05 19.83
C ALA A 692 -17.03 -12.90 20.22
N ASP A 693 -15.72 -13.15 20.24
CA ASP A 693 -14.70 -12.13 20.49
C ASP A 693 -14.78 -11.01 19.44
N VAL A 694 -14.82 -11.36 18.14
CA VAL A 694 -14.89 -10.38 17.06
C VAL A 694 -16.17 -9.54 17.13
N LYS A 695 -17.31 -10.17 17.39
CA LYS A 695 -18.58 -9.45 17.61
C LYS A 695 -18.49 -8.46 18.78
N ALA A 696 -17.89 -8.86 19.89
CA ALA A 696 -17.72 -7.98 21.04
C ALA A 696 -16.84 -6.76 20.71
N LEU A 697 -15.74 -6.97 19.97
CA LEU A 697 -14.85 -5.89 19.54
C LEU A 697 -15.54 -4.91 18.57
N ILE A 698 -16.31 -5.42 17.60
CA ILE A 698 -17.08 -4.58 16.67
C ILE A 698 -18.16 -3.80 17.44
N ALA A 699 -18.90 -4.46 18.34
CA ALA A 699 -19.92 -3.81 19.17
C ALA A 699 -19.33 -2.72 20.06
N MET A 700 -18.18 -2.97 20.67
CA MET A 700 -17.41 -1.98 21.44
C MET A 700 -17.09 -0.74 20.59
N ARG A 701 -16.54 -0.95 19.38
CA ARG A 701 -16.22 0.15 18.45
C ARG A 701 -17.48 0.91 18.03
N ALA A 702 -18.56 0.21 17.74
CA ALA A 702 -19.85 0.82 17.34
C ALA A 702 -20.45 1.67 18.45
N ALA A 703 -20.39 1.20 19.70
CA ALA A 703 -20.94 1.89 20.86
C ALA A 703 -20.15 3.15 21.28
N HIS A 704 -18.87 3.25 20.86
CA HIS A 704 -18.00 4.33 21.32
C HIS A 704 -17.45 5.18 20.15
N PRO A 705 -18.11 6.29 19.77
CA PRO A 705 -17.69 7.18 18.67
C PRO A 705 -16.24 7.64 18.78
N VAL A 706 -15.71 7.83 19.98
CA VAL A 706 -14.32 8.23 20.22
C VAL A 706 -13.32 7.25 19.58
N LEU A 707 -13.65 5.97 19.43
CA LEU A 707 -12.81 4.97 18.75
C LEU A 707 -12.87 5.11 17.22
N ARG A 708 -13.87 5.79 16.67
CA ARG A 708 -14.07 6.01 15.24
C ARG A 708 -13.63 7.40 14.81
N HIS A 709 -14.06 8.42 15.52
CA HIS A 709 -13.91 9.84 15.16
C HIS A 709 -12.88 10.58 16.01
N GLY A 710 -12.51 10.03 17.18
CA GLY A 710 -11.59 10.69 18.09
C GLY A 710 -10.24 11.01 17.43
N SER A 711 -9.67 12.15 17.79
CA SER A 711 -8.33 12.54 17.35
C SER A 711 -7.29 11.47 17.74
N ILE A 712 -6.17 11.44 17.04
CA ILE A 712 -5.03 10.61 17.38
C ILE A 712 -3.75 11.44 17.25
N ASP A 713 -2.96 11.42 18.31
CA ASP A 713 -1.63 12.04 18.36
C ASP A 713 -0.54 10.96 18.41
N ALA A 714 0.70 11.38 18.65
CA ALA A 714 1.79 10.44 18.89
C ALA A 714 1.46 9.55 20.11
N PRO A 715 1.96 8.30 20.16
CA PRO A 715 1.75 7.42 21.29
C PRO A 715 2.14 8.04 22.62
N LEU A 716 1.35 7.80 23.66
CA LEU A 716 1.70 8.16 25.04
C LEU A 716 2.85 7.30 25.58
N LEU A 717 2.92 6.05 25.10
CA LEU A 717 4.00 5.11 25.35
C LEU A 717 4.22 4.28 24.09
N LEU A 718 5.48 4.13 23.72
CA LEU A 718 5.93 3.25 22.66
C LEU A 718 7.27 2.66 23.08
N ASP A 719 7.27 1.44 23.57
CA ASP A 719 8.46 0.69 23.95
C ASP A 719 8.70 -0.52 23.02
N ASP A 720 9.39 -1.56 23.48
CA ASP A 720 9.64 -2.74 22.66
C ASP A 720 8.38 -3.57 22.41
N HIS A 721 7.39 -3.55 23.32
CA HIS A 721 6.21 -4.43 23.26
C HIS A 721 4.88 -3.71 23.34
N VAL A 722 4.85 -2.53 23.95
CA VAL A 722 3.59 -1.84 24.28
C VAL A 722 3.40 -0.59 23.44
N VAL A 723 2.17 -0.42 22.95
CA VAL A 723 1.71 0.83 22.32
C VAL A 723 0.55 1.36 23.15
N VAL A 724 0.64 2.60 23.66
CA VAL A 724 -0.47 3.28 24.32
C VAL A 724 -0.85 4.54 23.54
N LEU A 725 -2.11 4.64 23.16
CA LEU A 725 -2.66 5.75 22.41
C LEU A 725 -3.74 6.47 23.19
N ALA A 726 -3.84 7.79 23.01
CA ALA A 726 -4.98 8.58 23.45
C ALA A 726 -5.83 8.99 22.26
N ARG A 727 -7.15 8.87 22.42
CA ARG A 727 -8.15 9.33 21.47
C ARG A 727 -9.08 10.32 22.15
N ARG A 728 -9.48 11.39 21.47
CA ARG A 728 -10.38 12.39 22.03
C ARG A 728 -11.49 12.75 21.03
N ASP A 729 -12.73 12.71 21.51
CA ASP A 729 -13.90 13.18 20.78
C ASP A 729 -14.75 14.07 21.72
N GLY A 730 -14.68 15.38 21.50
CA GLY A 730 -15.27 16.35 22.41
C GLY A 730 -14.73 16.24 23.85
N GLY A 731 -15.59 15.92 24.81
CA GLY A 731 -15.23 15.66 26.21
C GLY A 731 -14.90 14.21 26.56
N THR A 732 -15.10 13.30 25.61
CA THR A 732 -14.86 11.86 25.78
C THR A 732 -13.43 11.49 25.38
N TRP A 733 -12.77 10.71 26.23
CA TRP A 733 -11.42 10.22 26.00
C TRP A 733 -11.39 8.68 26.03
N ALA A 734 -10.67 8.08 25.11
CA ALA A 734 -10.32 6.69 25.14
C ALA A 734 -8.80 6.56 25.23
N ILE A 735 -8.33 5.78 26.21
CA ILE A 735 -6.92 5.37 26.31
C ILE A 735 -6.89 3.89 25.92
N THR A 736 -6.16 3.58 24.86
CA THR A 736 -6.04 2.24 24.32
C THR A 736 -4.60 1.77 24.45
N ALA A 737 -4.40 0.54 24.87
CA ALA A 737 -3.09 -0.06 25.03
C ALA A 737 -3.05 -1.45 24.40
N THR A 738 -1.96 -1.81 23.77
CA THR A 738 -1.70 -3.15 23.24
C THR A 738 -0.36 -3.67 23.72
N ASN A 739 -0.24 -5.00 23.86
CA ASN A 739 0.95 -5.68 24.33
C ASN A 739 1.18 -6.96 23.50
N ASN A 740 2.30 -7.02 22.80
CA ASN A 740 2.68 -8.20 22.01
C ASN A 740 3.61 -9.18 22.74
N ALA A 741 3.94 -8.90 24.01
CA ALA A 741 4.71 -9.82 24.83
C ALA A 741 3.87 -11.01 25.32
N ALA A 742 4.54 -12.14 25.57
CA ALA A 742 3.92 -13.34 26.14
C ALA A 742 3.57 -13.20 27.64
N THR A 743 3.88 -12.07 28.27
CA THR A 743 3.58 -11.77 29.65
C THR A 743 2.73 -10.50 29.77
N ALA A 744 1.80 -10.49 30.72
CA ALA A 744 1.05 -9.29 31.06
C ALA A 744 1.99 -8.22 31.63
N THR A 745 1.63 -6.96 31.46
CA THR A 745 2.40 -5.83 31.97
C THR A 745 1.48 -4.77 32.58
N THR A 746 2.05 -3.92 33.44
CA THR A 746 1.36 -2.75 33.98
C THR A 746 2.18 -1.52 33.64
N VAL A 747 1.53 -0.54 33.02
CA VAL A 747 2.17 0.71 32.61
C VAL A 747 1.45 1.90 33.23
N THR A 748 2.18 2.95 33.52
CA THR A 748 1.62 4.25 33.96
C THR A 748 1.99 5.32 32.93
N VAL A 749 0.99 5.93 32.34
CA VAL A 749 1.18 6.99 31.34
C VAL A 749 0.75 8.35 31.88
N THR A 750 1.39 9.40 31.36
CA THR A 750 0.92 10.77 31.56
C THR A 750 -0.16 11.07 30.54
N LEU A 751 -1.31 11.50 30.99
CA LEU A 751 -2.43 11.85 30.11
C LEU A 751 -2.19 13.22 29.45
N PRO A 752 -2.69 13.41 28.21
CA PRO A 752 -2.63 14.70 27.54
C PRO A 752 -3.38 15.79 28.32
N ALA A 753 -3.00 17.05 28.09
CA ALA A 753 -3.69 18.18 28.70
C ALA A 753 -5.19 18.19 28.33
N GLY A 754 -6.03 18.37 29.36
CA GLY A 754 -7.48 18.35 29.20
C GLY A 754 -8.14 16.99 29.30
N ALA A 755 -7.38 15.93 29.50
CA ALA A 755 -7.94 14.63 29.84
C ALA A 755 -8.53 14.67 31.28
N PRO A 756 -9.77 14.17 31.50
CA PRO A 756 -10.44 14.26 32.78
C PRO A 756 -9.75 13.39 33.85
N ALA A 757 -9.75 13.88 35.08
CA ALA A 757 -9.47 13.05 36.23
C ALA A 757 -10.66 12.16 36.55
N GLY A 758 -10.44 11.07 37.31
CA GLY A 758 -11.48 10.16 37.75
C GLY A 758 -11.52 8.84 36.98
N PRO A 759 -12.66 8.15 36.98
CA PRO A 759 -12.75 6.79 36.44
C PRO A 759 -12.75 6.75 34.94
N TYR A 760 -12.00 5.80 34.40
CA TYR A 760 -12.01 5.33 33.03
C TYR A 760 -12.48 3.88 33.01
N VAL A 761 -13.53 3.56 32.31
CA VAL A 761 -14.19 2.25 32.31
C VAL A 761 -13.80 1.47 31.07
N ASN A 762 -13.42 0.21 31.23
CA ASN A 762 -13.21 -0.72 30.13
C ASN A 762 -14.56 -1.22 29.60
N PRO A 763 -14.92 -0.93 28.34
CA PRO A 763 -16.23 -1.34 27.78
C PRO A 763 -16.34 -2.84 27.51
N LEU A 764 -15.25 -3.62 27.56
CA LEU A 764 -15.28 -5.06 27.31
C LEU A 764 -15.62 -5.87 28.57
N ASP A 765 -15.20 -5.43 29.75
CA ASP A 765 -15.33 -6.19 31.01
C ASP A 765 -15.84 -5.38 32.20
N GLY A 766 -16.06 -4.06 32.02
CA GLY A 766 -16.51 -3.14 33.08
C GLY A 766 -15.44 -2.78 34.12
N SER A 767 -14.21 -3.26 33.97
CA SER A 767 -13.12 -2.90 34.86
C SER A 767 -12.81 -1.40 34.79
N THR A 768 -12.26 -0.84 35.89
CA THR A 768 -12.05 0.61 36.00
C THR A 768 -10.58 0.91 36.31
N ALA A 769 -10.02 1.88 35.59
CA ALA A 769 -8.77 2.55 35.92
C ALA A 769 -9.06 4.00 36.34
N THR A 770 -8.37 4.52 37.34
CA THR A 770 -8.61 5.88 37.82
C THR A 770 -7.46 6.81 37.42
N ALA A 771 -7.78 7.88 36.74
CA ALA A 771 -6.83 8.95 36.42
C ALA A 771 -6.69 9.87 37.61
N GLN A 772 -5.47 10.00 38.13
CA GLN A 772 -5.12 10.85 39.26
C GLN A 772 -3.83 11.62 38.94
N ASP A 773 -3.80 12.90 39.26
CA ASP A 773 -2.64 13.79 39.06
C ASP A 773 -2.12 13.77 37.62
N GLY A 774 -3.05 13.67 36.63
CA GLY A 774 -2.73 13.62 35.20
C GLY A 774 -2.08 12.30 34.78
N ARG A 775 -2.15 11.24 35.56
CA ARG A 775 -1.59 9.92 35.25
C ARG A 775 -2.66 8.84 35.31
N LEU A 776 -2.47 7.82 34.48
CA LEU A 776 -3.35 6.66 34.42
C LEU A 776 -2.49 5.39 34.38
N THR A 777 -2.83 4.43 35.27
CA THR A 777 -2.20 3.12 35.30
C THR A 777 -3.11 2.10 34.65
N LEU A 778 -2.55 1.33 33.69
CA LEU A 778 -3.24 0.30 32.94
C LEU A 778 -2.57 -1.06 33.14
N HIS A 779 -3.38 -2.06 33.40
CA HIS A 779 -2.96 -3.46 33.31
C HIS A 779 -3.28 -3.97 31.92
N ILE A 780 -2.25 -4.49 31.21
CA ILE A 780 -2.39 -4.93 29.81
C ILE A 780 -2.08 -6.43 29.76
N PRO A 781 -3.06 -7.26 29.35
CA PRO A 781 -2.85 -8.70 29.24
C PRO A 781 -1.75 -9.07 28.25
N ALA A 782 -1.18 -10.27 28.40
CA ALA A 782 -0.27 -10.86 27.44
C ALA A 782 -0.97 -11.08 26.09
N LEU A 783 -0.28 -10.77 24.98
CA LEU A 783 -0.78 -10.94 23.61
C LEU A 783 -2.21 -10.42 23.42
N PHE A 784 -2.52 -9.27 24.03
CA PHE A 784 -3.83 -8.62 23.90
C PHE A 784 -3.71 -7.12 24.21
N GLY A 785 -4.82 -6.49 24.58
CA GLY A 785 -4.85 -5.06 24.87
C GLY A 785 -5.83 -4.71 25.97
N ALA A 786 -5.81 -3.43 26.34
CA ALA A 786 -6.77 -2.79 27.21
C ALA A 786 -7.31 -1.51 26.56
N VAL A 787 -8.57 -1.22 26.79
CA VAL A 787 -9.22 0.01 26.35
C VAL A 787 -10.04 0.54 27.51
N VAL A 788 -9.84 1.81 27.85
CA VAL A 788 -10.62 2.46 28.90
C VAL A 788 -11.12 3.82 28.43
N ILE A 789 -12.36 4.13 28.75
CA ILE A 789 -13.07 5.33 28.29
C ILE A 789 -13.48 6.17 29.49
N GLY A 790 -13.12 7.46 29.49
CA GLY A 790 -13.45 8.44 30.52
C GLY A 790 -13.95 9.75 29.93
N GLY A 791 -14.44 10.65 30.83
CA GLY A 791 -15.01 11.92 30.47
C GLY A 791 -16.54 11.91 30.38
N ALA A 792 -17.13 13.05 30.03
CA ALA A 792 -18.57 13.17 29.89
C ALA A 792 -19.08 12.31 28.72
N LYS A 793 -20.17 11.57 28.98
CA LYS A 793 -20.92 10.87 27.93
C LYS A 793 -21.60 11.87 27.00
#